data_61bcb674d7fe28b71dceb8fa5b05abff
#
_entry.id   61bcb674d7fe28b71dceb8fa5b05abff
#
_cell.length_a   1.000
_cell.length_b   1.000
_cell.length_c   1.000
_cell.angle_alpha   90.00
_cell.angle_beta   90.00
_cell.angle_gamma   90.00
#
_symmetry.space_group_name_H-M   'P 1'
#
loop_
_entity.id
_entity.type
_entity.pdbx_description
1 polymer ?
#
loop_
_entity_poly.entity_id
_entity_poly.type
_entity_poly.pdbx_seq_one_letter_code
_entity_poly.pdbx_strand_id
1 'polypeptide(L)'
;MNVSNCSAYELIEESKISDLNSIGYLLRHKKSGARVAVLENDDENKVFNIGFRTPPKDSTGVAHIVEHTVLCGSDKFPVKDPFIELAKGSLNTFLNAMTYPDKTVYPVASCNDKDFQNLMHVYLDAVFYPNIYKEEKIFRQEGWHYELESVDGELIYNGVVFNEMKGVFSSAKQLLDRNIQQSLFPDTAYGVESGGDPASIPDLTYEDYLAFHKKYYHPSNSYLYLYGNMNMEEKLNWIDENYLSHFEKIEVDSEVRLQKPFAERKEEYGFYSVTEGEDTEGKAYFSYNTVCGDGLDRNLYRAFPVLCYVLVQSIGAPLKQALLDAGIGNDISCYYEESVRQPFFSIIAKNVKMEQKQQFITVIETELKKIVKEGLNQQSLLAAINGYEFQYREADFGNFPKGLMYGLQIFDSWLYDENKPFIHIQANDTFTFLKKQVGTDYFEKIIEKYLLKNPHATFVSVQPKVGLTTLMEEEEKKKLADYMETLSDEQKAALVKETEELKKYQEEPTPSEDLKCIPLLTREDMKKEAQPFKNEMKEMVGVPVLHHDIFTNGIEYFRCFFDVKDLEEYTPYLSLLSELISAMDTEKYTKLELSNEILLHAGGISTDLVVYANRHNDDYRFLWEISGKALTGETEKVFDLLAEMLTNTKLFDEKRLYEIIAESRSIKQSSLLSAGHTTAVGRAMAYMKKNAYLTEYIRGIAYYDFLCDLEEHFDERKENLISVLQALAKKVFVKERLSVDLTSGKEGLKPLENGLSRLIDRLPDSAEEKLLKPEYSMKPIVGNEGFKTAGKVQYVARVGNSSEKGIAYNGVNKVLKTILGYDYLWNEVRVKGGAYGVMCAFTDLGNGYMVSYRDPNLAETNEVFEKVPAYLEAFDADERDMMKYIIGTVSELDTPLTPRAEGRRSSQAWLTDITFEQIQKERDEVLSADCEQVREAAKMVSTVLSDGYICAIGSEGKVEDAKELFNEIRVLN
;
A
#
# COMPACT_ATOMS: atom_id res chain seq x y z
N MET A 1 -6.29 30.88 14.90
CA MET A 1 -7.05 31.59 13.83
C MET A 1 -8.09 32.52 14.48
N ASN A 2 -8.30 33.70 13.94
CA ASN A 2 -9.41 34.56 14.35
C ASN A 2 -10.50 34.55 13.26
N VAL A 3 -11.57 33.80 13.49
CA VAL A 3 -12.64 33.57 12.50
C VAL A 3 -13.37 34.90 12.12
N SER A 4 -13.33 35.92 12.96
CA SER A 4 -13.93 37.22 12.61
C SER A 4 -13.27 37.88 11.39
N ASN A 5 -12.03 37.50 11.06
CA ASN A 5 -11.31 37.98 9.87
C ASN A 5 -11.69 37.22 8.59
N CYS A 6 -12.48 36.15 8.71
CA CYS A 6 -12.97 35.31 7.60
C CYS A 6 -14.47 35.55 7.39
N SER A 7 -14.86 36.77 7.00
CA SER A 7 -16.25 37.23 6.99
C SER A 7 -17.19 36.42 6.06
N ALA A 8 -16.64 35.72 5.06
CA ALA A 8 -17.39 34.85 4.15
C ALA A 8 -17.85 33.54 4.81
N TYR A 9 -17.30 33.21 5.98
CA TYR A 9 -17.57 31.93 6.67
C TYR A 9 -18.40 32.20 7.95
N GLU A 10 -19.21 31.22 8.30
CA GLU A 10 -19.91 31.09 9.57
C GLU A 10 -19.18 30.03 10.41
N LEU A 11 -18.83 30.38 11.65
CA LEU A 11 -18.28 29.42 12.62
C LEU A 11 -19.44 28.60 13.20
N ILE A 12 -19.38 27.28 12.97
CA ILE A 12 -20.35 26.32 13.52
C ILE A 12 -19.83 25.78 14.86
N GLU A 13 -18.54 25.40 14.92
CA GLU A 13 -17.90 24.83 16.11
C GLU A 13 -16.43 25.24 16.18
N GLU A 14 -15.94 25.51 17.40
CA GLU A 14 -14.53 25.59 17.74
C GLU A 14 -14.27 24.61 18.87
N SER A 15 -13.37 23.66 18.65
CA SER A 15 -13.05 22.58 19.58
C SER A 15 -11.55 22.43 19.80
N LYS A 16 -11.14 22.29 21.06
CA LYS A 16 -9.77 21.90 21.36
C LYS A 16 -9.62 20.38 21.19
N ILE A 17 -8.86 19.96 20.18
CA ILE A 17 -8.55 18.57 19.91
C ILE A 17 -7.25 18.21 20.65
N SER A 18 -7.37 17.97 21.96
CA SER A 18 -6.20 17.75 22.84
C SER A 18 -5.39 16.53 22.46
N ASP A 19 -6.04 15.50 21.89
CA ASP A 19 -5.41 14.27 21.43
C ASP A 19 -4.34 14.51 20.37
N LEU A 20 -4.55 15.53 19.53
CA LEU A 20 -3.69 15.87 18.39
C LEU A 20 -2.95 17.20 18.58
N ASN A 21 -2.96 17.78 19.79
CA ASN A 21 -2.41 19.12 20.04
C ASN A 21 -2.87 20.16 19.01
N SER A 22 -4.14 20.13 18.64
CA SER A 22 -4.73 20.96 17.57
C SER A 22 -5.94 21.74 18.08
N ILE A 23 -6.28 22.81 17.34
CA ILE A 23 -7.56 23.50 17.47
C ILE A 23 -8.37 23.16 16.22
N GLY A 24 -9.54 22.58 16.42
CA GLY A 24 -10.48 22.26 15.35
C GLY A 24 -11.50 23.37 15.14
N TYR A 25 -11.74 23.75 13.90
CA TYR A 25 -12.81 24.67 13.52
C TYR A 25 -13.69 24.01 12.49
N LEU A 26 -14.99 24.00 12.71
CA LEU A 26 -16.00 23.67 11.71
C LEU A 26 -16.66 24.95 11.21
N LEU A 27 -16.55 25.18 9.92
CA LEU A 27 -17.01 26.39 9.26
C LEU A 27 -17.98 26.04 8.12
N ARG A 28 -18.84 27.00 7.78
CA ARG A 28 -19.68 26.95 6.58
C ARG A 28 -19.49 28.20 5.76
N HIS A 29 -19.21 28.07 4.48
CA HIS A 29 -19.18 29.20 3.56
C HIS A 29 -20.60 29.73 3.31
N LYS A 30 -20.85 31.00 3.59
CA LYS A 30 -22.21 31.56 3.62
C LYS A 30 -22.90 31.57 2.28
N LYS A 31 -22.15 31.89 1.20
CA LYS A 31 -22.70 32.03 -0.13
C LYS A 31 -22.90 30.68 -0.82
N SER A 32 -21.90 29.85 -0.89
CA SER A 32 -21.93 28.59 -1.62
C SER A 32 -22.43 27.39 -0.80
N GLY A 33 -22.43 27.50 0.53
CA GLY A 33 -22.79 26.40 1.43
C GLY A 33 -21.70 25.34 1.62
N ALA A 34 -20.48 25.56 1.11
CA ALA A 34 -19.36 24.64 1.28
C ALA A 34 -19.04 24.41 2.76
N ARG A 35 -18.71 23.18 3.12
CA ARG A 35 -18.32 22.76 4.47
C ARG A 35 -16.82 22.82 4.57
N VAL A 36 -16.31 23.37 5.67
CA VAL A 36 -14.86 23.48 5.88
C VAL A 36 -14.51 23.01 7.28
N ALA A 37 -13.59 22.07 7.40
CA ALA A 37 -12.98 21.65 8.65
C ALA A 37 -11.51 22.07 8.66
N VAL A 38 -11.07 22.69 9.75
CA VAL A 38 -9.69 23.13 9.93
C VAL A 38 -9.13 22.47 11.17
N LEU A 39 -7.91 21.93 11.08
CA LEU A 39 -7.09 21.52 12.23
C LEU A 39 -5.82 22.36 12.27
N GLU A 40 -5.83 23.41 13.07
CA GLU A 40 -4.69 24.29 13.27
C GLU A 40 -3.74 23.71 14.32
N ASN A 41 -2.46 23.52 13.96
CA ASN A 41 -1.40 23.00 14.81
C ASN A 41 -0.02 23.43 14.30
N ASP A 42 1.06 22.88 14.88
CA ASP A 42 2.45 23.21 14.57
C ASP A 42 3.14 22.28 13.55
N ASP A 43 2.40 21.39 12.89
CA ASP A 43 2.95 20.49 11.87
C ASP A 43 3.25 21.28 10.59
N GLU A 44 4.52 21.24 10.16
CA GLU A 44 4.97 21.93 8.95
C GLU A 44 4.48 21.23 7.66
N ASN A 45 4.08 19.95 7.74
CA ASN A 45 3.55 19.21 6.60
C ASN A 45 2.06 19.52 6.43
N LYS A 46 1.78 20.60 5.71
CA LYS A 46 0.44 21.12 5.47
C LYS A 46 -0.35 20.20 4.57
N VAL A 47 -1.64 20.01 4.87
CA VAL A 47 -2.55 19.21 4.05
C VAL A 47 -3.77 20.03 3.67
N PHE A 48 -4.13 19.99 2.40
CA PHE A 48 -5.41 20.37 1.86
C PHE A 48 -6.10 19.14 1.27
N ASN A 49 -7.39 19.01 1.49
CA ASN A 49 -8.20 18.00 0.84
C ASN A 49 -9.56 18.59 0.50
N ILE A 50 -10.04 18.39 -0.71
CA ILE A 50 -11.42 18.64 -1.09
C ILE A 50 -12.08 17.33 -1.48
N GLY A 51 -13.17 16.99 -0.81
CA GLY A 51 -13.95 15.79 -1.08
C GLY A 51 -15.39 16.11 -1.42
N PHE A 52 -16.00 15.18 -2.16
CA PHE A 52 -17.40 15.23 -2.54
C PHE A 52 -18.08 13.92 -2.18
N ARG A 53 -19.37 13.98 -1.75
CA ARG A 53 -20.18 12.76 -1.74
C ARG A 53 -20.55 12.42 -3.18
N THR A 54 -20.16 11.23 -3.65
CA THR A 54 -20.30 10.79 -5.03
C THR A 54 -20.91 9.38 -5.11
N PRO A 55 -22.09 9.14 -4.48
CA PRO A 55 -22.70 7.80 -4.48
C PRO A 55 -23.09 7.39 -5.91
N PRO A 56 -22.47 6.33 -6.49
CA PRO A 56 -22.80 5.83 -7.81
C PRO A 56 -24.16 5.13 -7.81
N LYS A 57 -24.79 5.04 -9.00
CA LYS A 57 -26.06 4.33 -9.18
C LYS A 57 -25.90 2.96 -9.81
N ASP A 58 -24.78 2.75 -10.50
CA ASP A 58 -24.47 1.55 -11.28
C ASP A 58 -22.96 1.29 -11.24
N SER A 59 -22.54 0.22 -11.87
CA SER A 59 -21.15 -0.22 -11.91
C SER A 59 -20.37 0.30 -13.13
N THR A 60 -20.76 1.39 -13.75
CA THR A 60 -20.05 1.98 -14.91
C THR A 60 -18.73 2.65 -14.53
N GLY A 61 -18.43 2.80 -13.22
CA GLY A 61 -17.22 3.47 -12.77
C GLY A 61 -17.20 4.97 -13.00
N VAL A 62 -18.36 5.59 -13.20
CA VAL A 62 -18.45 7.02 -13.49
C VAL A 62 -17.74 7.91 -12.46
N ALA A 63 -17.80 7.56 -11.17
CA ALA A 63 -17.11 8.31 -10.12
C ALA A 63 -15.58 8.26 -10.27
N HIS A 64 -15.03 7.11 -10.62
CA HIS A 64 -13.61 6.86 -10.83
C HIS A 64 -13.11 7.53 -12.11
N ILE A 65 -13.88 7.42 -13.20
CA ILE A 65 -13.54 8.10 -14.46
C ILE A 65 -13.56 9.63 -14.29
N VAL A 66 -14.50 10.18 -13.51
CA VAL A 66 -14.51 11.62 -13.20
C VAL A 66 -13.30 11.99 -12.36
N GLU A 67 -12.91 11.16 -11.39
CA GLU A 67 -11.69 11.38 -10.57
C GLU A 67 -10.46 11.60 -11.45
N HIS A 68 -10.19 10.67 -12.39
CA HIS A 68 -9.06 10.77 -13.31
C HIS A 68 -9.16 12.02 -14.20
N THR A 69 -10.30 12.21 -14.81
CA THR A 69 -10.49 13.17 -15.89
C THR A 69 -10.50 14.65 -15.45
N VAL A 70 -10.97 14.97 -14.23
CA VAL A 70 -10.92 16.36 -13.74
C VAL A 70 -9.49 16.87 -13.59
N LEU A 71 -8.51 15.97 -13.40
CA LEU A 71 -7.10 16.30 -13.31
C LEU A 71 -6.42 16.46 -14.69
N CYS A 72 -7.14 16.23 -15.79
CA CYS A 72 -6.67 16.36 -17.16
C CYS A 72 -6.94 17.76 -17.76
N GLY A 73 -6.64 18.81 -16.98
CA GLY A 73 -6.76 20.21 -17.40
C GLY A 73 -8.02 20.92 -16.94
N SER A 74 -7.90 22.24 -16.77
CA SER A 74 -8.95 23.10 -16.27
C SER A 74 -8.90 24.50 -16.88
N ASP A 75 -9.83 25.38 -16.50
CA ASP A 75 -9.97 26.71 -17.11
C ASP A 75 -8.71 27.58 -16.94
N LYS A 76 -8.12 27.60 -15.73
CA LYS A 76 -6.87 28.35 -15.46
C LYS A 76 -5.62 27.58 -15.84
N PHE A 77 -5.70 26.26 -15.90
CA PHE A 77 -4.60 25.36 -16.21
C PHE A 77 -4.95 24.46 -17.41
N PRO A 78 -5.00 25.02 -18.65
CA PRO A 78 -5.46 24.33 -19.87
C PRO A 78 -4.38 23.40 -20.45
N VAL A 79 -3.58 22.76 -19.62
CA VAL A 79 -2.62 21.73 -20.00
C VAL A 79 -3.29 20.36 -20.00
N LYS A 80 -2.76 19.41 -20.78
CA LYS A 80 -3.36 18.07 -20.89
C LYS A 80 -3.31 17.30 -19.56
N ASP A 81 -2.23 17.46 -18.79
CA ASP A 81 -2.02 16.75 -17.53
C ASP A 81 -1.33 17.65 -16.49
N PRO A 82 -2.09 18.56 -15.84
CA PRO A 82 -1.55 19.38 -14.75
C PRO A 82 -1.05 18.55 -13.58
N PHE A 83 -1.64 17.38 -13.34
CA PHE A 83 -1.23 16.47 -12.27
C PHE A 83 0.23 16.00 -12.47
N ILE A 84 0.57 15.56 -13.67
CA ILE A 84 1.94 15.13 -14.00
C ILE A 84 2.91 16.32 -13.98
N GLU A 85 2.49 17.50 -14.43
CA GLU A 85 3.33 18.70 -14.32
C GLU A 85 3.64 19.06 -12.86
N LEU A 86 2.67 18.89 -11.96
CA LEU A 86 2.89 19.07 -10.53
C LEU A 86 3.76 17.94 -9.93
N ALA A 87 3.55 16.70 -10.33
CA ALA A 87 4.38 15.57 -9.87
C ALA A 87 5.86 15.77 -10.24
N LYS A 88 6.13 16.32 -11.43
CA LYS A 88 7.48 16.67 -11.89
C LYS A 88 8.08 17.90 -11.18
N GLY A 89 7.26 18.89 -10.85
CA GLY A 89 7.72 20.24 -10.55
C GLY A 89 7.26 20.85 -9.23
N SER A 90 6.86 20.06 -8.24
CA SER A 90 6.49 20.54 -6.90
C SER A 90 7.30 19.86 -5.79
N LEU A 91 7.32 20.48 -4.61
CA LEU A 91 7.88 19.92 -3.37
C LEU A 91 6.77 19.20 -2.57
N ASN A 92 5.87 18.54 -3.27
CA ASN A 92 4.79 17.83 -2.63
C ASN A 92 5.30 16.70 -1.74
N THR A 93 4.65 16.48 -0.60
CA THR A 93 4.85 15.32 0.25
C THR A 93 3.74 14.30 0.04
N PHE A 94 2.66 14.72 -0.63
CA PHE A 94 1.59 13.87 -1.11
C PHE A 94 0.82 14.57 -2.23
N LEU A 95 0.53 13.82 -3.28
CA LEU A 95 -0.22 14.27 -4.46
C LEU A 95 -0.99 13.08 -5.02
N ASN A 96 -2.33 13.07 -4.90
CA ASN A 96 -3.16 11.99 -5.41
C ASN A 96 -4.63 12.42 -5.50
N ALA A 97 -5.47 11.53 -6.04
CA ALA A 97 -6.93 11.52 -5.91
C ALA A 97 -7.38 10.11 -5.54
N MET A 98 -8.55 9.95 -4.96
CA MET A 98 -9.04 8.64 -4.49
C MET A 98 -10.55 8.57 -4.59
N THR A 99 -11.06 7.54 -5.25
CA THR A 99 -12.48 7.18 -5.30
C THR A 99 -12.79 6.05 -4.32
N TYR A 100 -13.75 6.30 -3.46
CA TYR A 100 -14.34 5.35 -2.52
C TYR A 100 -15.78 5.03 -2.91
N PRO A 101 -16.43 4.06 -2.27
CA PRO A 101 -17.80 3.69 -2.61
C PRO A 101 -18.85 4.80 -2.53
N ASP A 102 -18.60 5.86 -1.74
CA ASP A 102 -19.55 6.95 -1.48
C ASP A 102 -18.98 8.36 -1.58
N LYS A 103 -17.66 8.47 -1.79
CA LYS A 103 -16.93 9.74 -1.84
C LYS A 103 -15.79 9.71 -2.85
N THR A 104 -15.44 10.88 -3.36
CA THR A 104 -14.19 11.10 -4.11
C THR A 104 -13.44 12.25 -3.47
N VAL A 105 -12.14 12.09 -3.21
CA VAL A 105 -11.31 13.05 -2.47
C VAL A 105 -10.04 13.40 -3.25
N TYR A 106 -9.61 14.64 -3.13
CA TYR A 106 -8.48 15.23 -3.83
C TYR A 106 -7.50 15.85 -2.83
N PRO A 107 -6.66 15.02 -2.17
CA PRO A 107 -5.71 15.50 -1.18
C PRO A 107 -4.37 15.91 -1.78
N VAL A 108 -3.78 16.99 -1.24
CA VAL A 108 -2.41 17.41 -1.50
C VAL A 108 -1.72 17.78 -0.19
N ALA A 109 -0.39 17.62 -0.14
CA ALA A 109 0.41 18.01 1.01
C ALA A 109 1.77 18.57 0.59
N SER A 110 2.27 19.56 1.34
CA SER A 110 3.61 20.11 1.18
C SER A 110 4.10 20.79 2.45
N CYS A 111 5.40 20.69 2.72
CA CYS A 111 6.06 21.46 3.78
C CYS A 111 6.35 22.91 3.35
N ASN A 112 6.41 23.19 2.05
CA ASN A 112 6.65 24.52 1.50
C ASN A 112 5.31 25.27 1.33
N ASP A 113 5.19 26.46 1.89
CA ASP A 113 3.91 27.20 1.89
C ASP A 113 3.50 27.72 0.50
N LYS A 114 4.51 28.12 -0.34
CA LYS A 114 4.27 28.54 -1.72
C LYS A 114 3.82 27.37 -2.58
N ASP A 115 4.47 26.24 -2.43
CA ASP A 115 4.10 25.02 -3.12
C ASP A 115 2.72 24.53 -2.72
N PHE A 116 2.43 24.50 -1.42
CA PHE A 116 1.10 24.18 -0.88
C PHE A 116 -0.01 25.06 -1.48
N GLN A 117 0.24 26.36 -1.61
CA GLN A 117 -0.70 27.30 -2.25
C GLN A 117 -0.91 26.95 -3.74
N ASN A 118 0.17 26.61 -4.45
CA ASN A 118 0.12 26.22 -5.86
C ASN A 118 -0.69 24.94 -6.06
N LEU A 119 -0.40 23.90 -5.25
CA LEU A 119 -1.13 22.62 -5.28
C LEU A 119 -2.62 22.81 -5.01
N MET A 120 -2.97 23.57 -3.97
CA MET A 120 -4.36 23.88 -3.63
C MET A 120 -5.06 24.61 -4.79
N HIS A 121 -4.38 25.57 -5.44
CA HIS A 121 -4.91 26.33 -6.57
C HIS A 121 -5.26 25.42 -7.76
N VAL A 122 -4.32 24.56 -8.18
CA VAL A 122 -4.54 23.66 -9.31
C VAL A 122 -5.68 22.68 -9.01
N TYR A 123 -5.73 22.12 -7.80
CA TYR A 123 -6.77 21.16 -7.44
C TYR A 123 -8.16 21.75 -7.33
N LEU A 124 -8.28 22.96 -6.78
CA LEU A 124 -9.57 23.66 -6.74
C LEU A 124 -10.09 24.01 -8.14
N ASP A 125 -9.19 24.42 -9.04
CA ASP A 125 -9.58 24.73 -10.42
C ASP A 125 -9.98 23.46 -11.17
N ALA A 126 -9.22 22.38 -11.00
CA ALA A 126 -9.47 21.08 -11.59
C ALA A 126 -10.87 20.55 -11.24
N VAL A 127 -11.25 20.55 -9.96
CA VAL A 127 -12.54 19.97 -9.54
C VAL A 127 -13.73 20.84 -9.86
N PHE A 128 -13.60 22.18 -9.94
CA PHE A 128 -14.71 23.08 -10.19
C PHE A 128 -14.86 23.52 -11.66
N TYR A 129 -13.76 23.56 -12.40
CA TYR A 129 -13.72 24.07 -13.79
C TYR A 129 -12.92 23.18 -14.74
N PRO A 130 -13.16 21.82 -14.73
CA PRO A 130 -12.37 20.91 -15.57
C PRO A 130 -12.66 21.08 -17.05
N ASN A 131 -11.69 20.77 -17.89
CA ASN A 131 -11.80 20.81 -19.34
C ASN A 131 -12.67 19.70 -19.96
N ILE A 132 -13.20 18.79 -19.16
CA ILE A 132 -14.05 17.68 -19.59
C ILE A 132 -15.28 18.10 -20.41
N TYR A 133 -15.74 19.33 -20.25
CA TYR A 133 -16.87 19.89 -21.02
C TYR A 133 -16.45 20.44 -22.38
N LYS A 134 -15.17 20.57 -22.65
CA LYS A 134 -14.61 21.16 -23.86
C LYS A 134 -13.94 20.13 -24.76
N GLU A 135 -13.42 19.04 -24.18
CA GLU A 135 -12.64 18.03 -24.87
C GLU A 135 -13.07 16.60 -24.47
N GLU A 136 -13.84 15.96 -25.33
CA GLU A 136 -14.34 14.60 -25.12
C GLU A 136 -13.22 13.54 -25.11
N LYS A 137 -12.07 13.83 -25.76
CA LYS A 137 -10.94 12.88 -25.80
C LYS A 137 -10.35 12.60 -24.42
N ILE A 138 -10.52 13.51 -23.45
CA ILE A 138 -10.16 13.26 -22.05
C ILE A 138 -10.94 12.06 -21.48
N PHE A 139 -12.27 12.03 -21.70
CA PHE A 139 -13.11 10.90 -21.30
C PHE A 139 -12.72 9.60 -22.00
N ARG A 140 -12.46 9.67 -23.31
CA ARG A 140 -12.09 8.50 -24.11
C ARG A 140 -10.73 7.93 -23.70
N GLN A 141 -9.75 8.77 -23.40
CA GLN A 141 -8.41 8.36 -22.94
C GLN A 141 -8.47 7.71 -21.57
N GLU A 142 -9.03 8.42 -20.59
CA GLU A 142 -9.00 7.97 -19.18
C GLU A 142 -10.10 6.95 -18.86
N GLY A 143 -11.27 7.07 -19.43
CA GLY A 143 -12.41 6.18 -19.20
C GLY A 143 -12.35 4.92 -20.04
N TRP A 144 -12.99 5.01 -21.21
CA TRP A 144 -13.03 3.92 -22.19
C TRP A 144 -13.34 4.42 -23.60
N HIS A 145 -12.93 3.66 -24.61
CA HIS A 145 -13.26 3.89 -26.00
C HIS A 145 -13.20 2.59 -26.82
N TYR A 146 -13.84 2.60 -28.00
CA TYR A 146 -13.57 1.61 -29.03
C TYR A 146 -12.24 1.93 -29.71
N GLU A 147 -11.36 0.96 -29.84
CA GLU A 147 -10.12 1.09 -30.61
C GLU A 147 -10.19 0.17 -31.84
N LEU A 148 -10.06 0.76 -33.04
CA LEU A 148 -10.03 0.06 -34.32
C LEU A 148 -8.93 0.65 -35.18
N GLU A 149 -7.85 -0.10 -35.41
CA GLU A 149 -6.68 0.39 -36.18
C GLU A 149 -6.91 0.36 -37.72
N SER A 150 -7.75 -0.52 -38.22
CA SER A 150 -8.11 -0.61 -39.63
C SER A 150 -9.52 -1.18 -39.80
N VAL A 151 -10.18 -0.92 -40.92
CA VAL A 151 -11.56 -1.37 -41.17
C VAL A 151 -11.73 -2.89 -41.10
N ASP A 152 -10.67 -3.65 -41.32
CA ASP A 152 -10.66 -5.11 -41.27
C ASP A 152 -9.94 -5.59 -39.95
N GLY A 153 -9.55 -4.68 -39.07
CA GLY A 153 -8.87 -4.97 -37.80
C GLY A 153 -9.81 -5.52 -36.74
N GLU A 154 -9.21 -5.96 -35.65
CA GLU A 154 -9.95 -6.38 -34.45
C GLU A 154 -10.41 -5.13 -33.68
N LEU A 155 -11.69 -5.08 -33.33
CA LEU A 155 -12.25 -4.04 -32.47
C LEU A 155 -12.00 -4.43 -31.01
N ILE A 156 -11.44 -3.54 -30.22
CA ILE A 156 -11.21 -3.76 -28.81
C ILE A 156 -11.76 -2.59 -27.95
N TYR A 157 -11.98 -2.85 -26.67
CA TYR A 157 -12.13 -1.80 -25.65
C TYR A 157 -10.76 -1.39 -25.12
N ASN A 158 -10.54 -0.09 -24.97
CA ASN A 158 -9.33 0.47 -24.36
C ASN A 158 -9.68 1.69 -23.49
N GLY A 159 -8.77 2.09 -22.61
CA GLY A 159 -8.90 3.22 -21.68
C GLY A 159 -8.19 2.93 -20.36
N VAL A 160 -7.67 3.98 -19.70
CA VAL A 160 -6.85 3.82 -18.49
C VAL A 160 -7.63 3.15 -17.36
N VAL A 161 -8.80 3.69 -16.97
CA VAL A 161 -9.65 3.12 -15.91
C VAL A 161 -10.17 1.73 -16.30
N PHE A 162 -10.56 1.53 -17.56
CA PHE A 162 -11.01 0.22 -18.05
C PHE A 162 -9.93 -0.86 -17.86
N ASN A 163 -8.69 -0.58 -18.25
CA ASN A 163 -7.57 -1.51 -18.11
C ASN A 163 -7.17 -1.71 -16.65
N GLU A 164 -7.17 -0.65 -15.83
CA GLU A 164 -6.94 -0.75 -14.41
C GLU A 164 -7.91 -1.72 -13.75
N MET A 165 -9.19 -1.56 -14.03
CA MET A 165 -10.24 -2.39 -13.43
C MET A 165 -10.18 -3.84 -13.91
N LYS A 166 -9.76 -4.12 -15.15
CA LYS A 166 -9.41 -5.49 -15.59
C LYS A 166 -8.35 -6.11 -14.67
N GLY A 167 -7.35 -5.32 -14.26
CA GLY A 167 -6.32 -5.76 -13.32
C GLY A 167 -6.86 -6.03 -11.92
N VAL A 168 -7.73 -5.15 -11.40
CA VAL A 168 -8.38 -5.32 -10.08
C VAL A 168 -9.20 -6.60 -10.04
N PHE A 169 -10.00 -6.86 -11.06
CA PHE A 169 -10.86 -8.06 -11.17
C PHE A 169 -10.10 -9.36 -11.41
N SER A 170 -8.80 -9.32 -11.61
CA SER A 170 -7.93 -10.51 -11.67
C SER A 170 -7.60 -11.09 -10.30
N SER A 171 -7.83 -10.36 -9.20
CA SER A 171 -7.50 -10.77 -7.83
C SER A 171 -8.68 -11.48 -7.15
N ALA A 172 -8.48 -12.73 -6.72
CA ALA A 172 -9.48 -13.49 -5.96
C ALA A 172 -9.90 -12.78 -4.66
N LYS A 173 -8.94 -12.09 -3.99
CA LYS A 173 -9.23 -11.31 -2.77
C LYS A 173 -10.11 -10.11 -3.10
N GLN A 174 -9.80 -9.34 -4.14
CA GLN A 174 -10.59 -8.17 -4.55
C GLN A 174 -12.03 -8.59 -4.94
N LEU A 175 -12.17 -9.71 -5.64
CA LEU A 175 -13.48 -10.27 -5.98
C LEU A 175 -14.27 -10.66 -4.72
N LEU A 176 -13.61 -11.25 -3.71
CA LEU A 176 -14.25 -11.57 -2.45
C LEU A 176 -14.72 -10.30 -1.72
N ASP A 177 -13.84 -9.31 -1.56
CA ASP A 177 -14.13 -8.05 -0.85
C ASP A 177 -15.31 -7.31 -1.52
N ARG A 178 -15.33 -7.25 -2.86
CA ARG A 178 -16.44 -6.72 -3.64
C ARG A 178 -17.75 -7.46 -3.38
N ASN A 179 -17.72 -8.80 -3.49
CA ASN A 179 -18.92 -9.61 -3.30
C ASN A 179 -19.46 -9.51 -1.86
N ILE A 180 -18.56 -9.35 -0.87
CA ILE A 180 -18.95 -9.08 0.51
C ILE A 180 -19.75 -7.78 0.60
N GLN A 181 -19.17 -6.68 0.12
CA GLN A 181 -19.81 -5.36 0.19
C GLN A 181 -21.14 -5.33 -0.56
N GLN A 182 -21.17 -5.82 -1.79
CA GLN A 182 -22.39 -5.83 -2.61
C GLN A 182 -23.48 -6.73 -2.02
N SER A 183 -23.12 -7.88 -1.46
CA SER A 183 -24.08 -8.79 -0.82
C SER A 183 -24.73 -8.18 0.42
N LEU A 184 -23.98 -7.38 1.20
CA LEU A 184 -24.48 -6.71 2.40
C LEU A 184 -25.37 -5.48 2.09
N PHE A 185 -25.14 -4.81 0.96
CA PHE A 185 -25.74 -3.51 0.64
C PHE A 185 -26.40 -3.42 -0.75
N PRO A 186 -27.18 -4.42 -1.20
CA PRO A 186 -27.65 -4.51 -2.58
C PRO A 186 -28.54 -3.34 -3.06
N ASP A 187 -29.17 -2.59 -2.13
CA ASP A 187 -30.12 -1.52 -2.45
C ASP A 187 -29.52 -0.11 -2.31
N THR A 188 -28.20 0.01 -2.13
CA THR A 188 -27.50 1.29 -1.88
C THR A 188 -26.33 1.48 -2.84
N ALA A 189 -25.63 2.61 -2.75
CA ALA A 189 -24.39 2.87 -3.51
C ALA A 189 -23.30 1.83 -3.27
N TYR A 190 -23.31 1.15 -2.14
CA TYR A 190 -22.36 0.07 -1.83
C TYR A 190 -22.68 -1.26 -2.52
N GLY A 191 -23.87 -1.38 -3.12
CA GLY A 191 -24.28 -2.55 -3.92
C GLY A 191 -23.74 -2.56 -5.34
N VAL A 192 -23.03 -1.51 -5.75
CA VAL A 192 -22.41 -1.36 -7.08
C VAL A 192 -20.91 -1.15 -6.95
N GLU A 193 -20.20 -1.29 -8.07
CA GLU A 193 -18.75 -1.09 -8.12
C GLU A 193 -18.41 0.37 -8.46
N SER A 194 -17.96 1.14 -7.47
CA SER A 194 -17.62 2.57 -7.68
C SER A 194 -16.41 2.77 -8.58
N GLY A 195 -15.45 1.83 -8.56
CA GLY A 195 -14.29 1.82 -9.44
C GLY A 195 -14.64 1.47 -10.89
N GLY A 196 -15.75 0.79 -11.11
CA GLY A 196 -16.22 0.31 -12.40
C GLY A 196 -16.01 -1.19 -12.62
N ASP A 197 -17.06 -1.87 -13.09
CA ASP A 197 -16.96 -3.25 -13.55
C ASP A 197 -16.57 -3.24 -15.03
N PRO A 198 -15.48 -3.90 -15.46
CA PRO A 198 -15.10 -3.94 -16.88
C PRO A 198 -16.22 -4.35 -17.82
N ALA A 199 -17.17 -5.17 -17.37
CA ALA A 199 -18.34 -5.54 -18.16
C ALA A 199 -19.36 -4.40 -18.32
N SER A 200 -19.37 -3.44 -17.39
CA SER A 200 -20.33 -2.33 -17.33
C SER A 200 -19.73 -0.97 -17.73
N ILE A 201 -18.41 -0.78 -17.61
CA ILE A 201 -17.75 0.47 -17.98
C ILE A 201 -18.11 0.92 -19.42
N PRO A 202 -18.16 0.03 -20.43
CA PRO A 202 -18.53 0.42 -21.80
C PRO A 202 -19.99 0.87 -21.99
N ASP A 203 -20.81 0.76 -20.97
CA ASP A 203 -22.20 1.27 -21.02
C ASP A 203 -22.28 2.76 -20.62
N LEU A 204 -21.19 3.36 -20.09
CA LEU A 204 -21.15 4.76 -19.70
C LEU A 204 -21.08 5.68 -20.93
N THR A 205 -22.07 6.54 -21.07
CA THR A 205 -22.07 7.57 -22.12
C THR A 205 -21.35 8.84 -21.66
N TYR A 206 -20.87 9.64 -22.61
CA TYR A 206 -20.26 10.94 -22.32
C TYR A 206 -21.25 11.90 -21.64
N GLU A 207 -22.52 11.86 -22.03
CA GLU A 207 -23.59 12.67 -21.47
C GLU A 207 -23.85 12.32 -19.99
N ASP A 208 -23.93 11.03 -19.65
CA ASP A 208 -24.14 10.58 -18.26
C ASP A 208 -22.94 10.92 -17.37
N TYR A 209 -21.73 10.78 -17.92
CA TYR A 209 -20.50 11.18 -17.28
C TYR A 209 -20.48 12.69 -16.96
N LEU A 210 -20.80 13.57 -17.91
CA LEU A 210 -20.89 15.02 -17.67
C LEU A 210 -22.00 15.36 -16.68
N ALA A 211 -23.14 14.67 -16.74
CA ALA A 211 -24.24 14.86 -15.81
C ALA A 211 -23.85 14.50 -14.37
N PHE A 212 -23.00 13.48 -14.19
CA PHE A 212 -22.47 13.08 -12.88
C PHE A 212 -21.60 14.19 -12.27
N HIS A 213 -20.61 14.69 -13.01
CA HIS A 213 -19.78 15.81 -12.56
C HIS A 213 -20.64 17.04 -12.23
N LYS A 214 -21.51 17.46 -13.12
CA LYS A 214 -22.39 18.61 -12.93
C LYS A 214 -23.27 18.50 -11.68
N LYS A 215 -23.69 17.27 -11.34
CA LYS A 215 -24.53 17.01 -10.15
C LYS A 215 -23.75 17.09 -8.85
N TYR A 216 -22.57 16.47 -8.80
CA TYR A 216 -21.89 16.22 -7.52
C TYR A 216 -20.73 17.19 -7.23
N TYR A 217 -20.08 17.76 -8.26
CA TYR A 217 -18.91 18.63 -8.10
C TYR A 217 -19.32 20.11 -7.99
N HIS A 218 -20.02 20.39 -6.91
CA HIS A 218 -20.46 21.75 -6.57
C HIS A 218 -20.06 22.06 -5.12
N PRO A 219 -19.67 23.30 -4.78
CA PRO A 219 -19.30 23.66 -3.42
C PRO A 219 -20.33 23.30 -2.35
N SER A 220 -21.64 23.35 -2.65
CA SER A 220 -22.69 22.90 -1.74
C SER A 220 -22.64 21.43 -1.34
N ASN A 221 -21.93 20.60 -2.12
CA ASN A 221 -21.69 19.17 -1.87
C ASN A 221 -20.25 18.92 -1.42
N SER A 222 -19.39 19.94 -1.36
CA SER A 222 -17.99 19.80 -1.00
C SER A 222 -17.72 19.79 0.50
N TYR A 223 -16.64 19.13 0.87
CA TYR A 223 -16.05 19.05 2.19
C TYR A 223 -14.57 19.43 2.06
N LEU A 224 -14.22 20.64 2.49
CA LEU A 224 -12.84 21.14 2.44
C LEU A 224 -12.16 20.90 3.79
N TYR A 225 -10.93 20.43 3.76
CA TYR A 225 -10.12 20.18 4.94
C TYR A 225 -8.77 20.86 4.83
N LEU A 226 -8.37 21.58 5.89
CA LEU A 226 -7.08 22.26 6.03
C LEU A 226 -6.41 21.79 7.32
N TYR A 227 -5.12 21.44 7.26
CA TYR A 227 -4.34 20.95 8.39
C TYR A 227 -2.93 21.53 8.39
N GLY A 228 -2.41 21.84 9.56
CA GLY A 228 -1.00 22.12 9.78
C GLY A 228 -0.70 23.57 10.19
N ASN A 229 0.59 23.92 10.12
CA ASN A 229 1.11 25.25 10.45
C ASN A 229 1.06 26.17 9.23
N MET A 230 0.03 26.99 9.14
CA MET A 230 -0.14 27.98 8.08
C MET A 230 -0.99 29.15 8.53
N ASN A 231 -1.01 30.25 7.78
CA ASN A 231 -1.96 31.34 7.98
C ASN A 231 -3.36 30.94 7.47
N MET A 232 -4.15 30.30 8.34
CA MET A 232 -5.48 29.78 8.00
C MET A 232 -6.43 30.88 7.51
N GLU A 233 -6.35 32.09 8.06
CA GLU A 233 -7.20 33.23 7.66
C GLU A 233 -6.91 33.63 6.20
N GLU A 234 -5.65 33.69 5.82
CA GLU A 234 -5.22 33.99 4.47
C GLU A 234 -5.70 32.91 3.49
N LYS A 235 -5.50 31.64 3.81
CA LYS A 235 -5.92 30.52 2.96
C LYS A 235 -7.44 30.50 2.76
N LEU A 236 -8.22 30.66 3.83
CA LEU A 236 -9.69 30.69 3.76
C LEU A 236 -10.21 31.87 2.94
N ASN A 237 -9.68 33.08 3.15
CA ASN A 237 -10.07 34.24 2.36
C ASN A 237 -9.69 34.09 0.89
N TRP A 238 -8.51 33.51 0.60
CA TRP A 238 -8.09 33.22 -0.76
C TRP A 238 -9.00 32.20 -1.45
N ILE A 239 -9.43 31.12 -0.74
CA ILE A 239 -10.38 30.14 -1.26
C ILE A 239 -11.75 30.78 -1.57
N ASP A 240 -12.23 31.66 -0.70
CA ASP A 240 -13.45 32.43 -0.94
C ASP A 240 -13.34 33.30 -2.20
N GLU A 241 -12.34 34.18 -2.25
CA GLU A 241 -12.13 35.15 -3.34
C GLU A 241 -11.95 34.50 -4.70
N ASN A 242 -11.22 33.40 -4.78
CA ASN A 242 -10.86 32.77 -6.04
C ASN A 242 -11.82 31.67 -6.52
N TYR A 243 -12.63 31.09 -5.61
CA TYR A 243 -13.50 29.96 -5.94
C TYR A 243 -14.90 30.04 -5.31
N LEU A 244 -15.05 30.00 -3.99
CA LEU A 244 -16.34 29.75 -3.36
C LEU A 244 -17.35 30.89 -3.54
N SER A 245 -16.88 32.14 -3.63
CA SER A 245 -17.72 33.31 -3.87
C SER A 245 -18.36 33.34 -5.27
N HIS A 246 -17.88 32.52 -6.19
CA HIS A 246 -18.44 32.41 -7.55
C HIS A 246 -19.71 31.56 -7.61
N PHE A 247 -20.02 30.79 -6.56
CA PHE A 247 -21.12 29.85 -6.52
C PHE A 247 -22.22 30.28 -5.55
N GLU A 248 -23.46 30.09 -5.96
CA GLU A 248 -24.61 30.20 -5.06
C GLU A 248 -24.92 28.83 -4.43
N LYS A 249 -25.47 28.83 -3.23
CA LYS A 249 -25.89 27.59 -2.57
C LYS A 249 -27.02 26.92 -3.36
N ILE A 250 -26.86 25.62 -3.60
CA ILE A 250 -27.87 24.75 -4.23
C ILE A 250 -28.13 23.52 -3.33
N GLU A 251 -29.25 22.83 -3.59
CA GLU A 251 -29.51 21.51 -3.00
C GLU A 251 -28.93 20.42 -3.90
N VAL A 252 -28.17 19.50 -3.31
CA VAL A 252 -27.58 18.35 -4.01
C VAL A 252 -28.04 17.06 -3.33
N ASP A 253 -28.79 16.22 -4.05
CA ASP A 253 -29.15 14.87 -3.59
C ASP A 253 -27.94 13.94 -3.72
N SER A 254 -27.16 13.93 -2.66
CA SER A 254 -25.95 13.09 -2.51
C SER A 254 -25.97 12.25 -1.23
N GLU A 255 -27.13 12.10 -0.59
CA GLU A 255 -27.24 11.34 0.66
C GLU A 255 -26.84 9.87 0.46
N VAL A 256 -25.98 9.38 1.33
CA VAL A 256 -25.62 7.96 1.41
C VAL A 256 -26.71 7.24 2.20
N ARG A 257 -27.54 6.49 1.51
CA ARG A 257 -28.71 5.84 2.09
C ARG A 257 -28.32 4.60 2.89
N LEU A 258 -29.09 4.32 3.95
CA LEU A 258 -28.92 3.10 4.76
C LEU A 258 -29.57 1.91 4.05
N GLN A 259 -28.86 0.80 4.01
CA GLN A 259 -29.43 -0.51 3.67
C GLN A 259 -30.41 -0.94 4.76
N LYS A 260 -31.60 -1.37 4.36
CA LYS A 260 -32.55 -1.96 5.30
C LYS A 260 -32.04 -3.31 5.77
N PRO A 261 -32.15 -3.63 7.09
CA PRO A 261 -31.76 -4.94 7.58
C PRO A 261 -32.47 -6.09 6.86
N PHE A 262 -31.76 -7.17 6.63
CA PHE A 262 -32.36 -8.39 6.08
C PHE A 262 -33.26 -9.09 7.10
N ALA A 263 -34.21 -9.88 6.62
CA ALA A 263 -35.03 -10.75 7.48
C ALA A 263 -34.25 -12.01 7.92
N GLU A 264 -33.32 -12.47 7.08
CA GLU A 264 -32.48 -13.65 7.32
C GLU A 264 -31.14 -13.46 6.59
N ARG A 265 -30.11 -14.22 6.98
CA ARG A 265 -28.80 -14.22 6.34
C ARG A 265 -28.92 -14.62 4.86
N LYS A 266 -28.33 -13.83 3.97
CA LYS A 266 -28.25 -14.12 2.54
C LYS A 266 -26.95 -14.87 2.18
N GLU A 267 -26.94 -15.46 0.99
CA GLU A 267 -25.80 -16.20 0.46
C GLU A 267 -25.48 -15.68 -0.93
N GLU A 268 -24.16 -15.52 -1.20
CA GLU A 268 -23.63 -15.09 -2.49
C GLU A 268 -22.49 -16.02 -2.93
N TYR A 269 -22.40 -16.30 -4.23
CA TYR A 269 -21.43 -17.22 -4.81
C TYR A 269 -20.78 -16.59 -6.04
N GLY A 270 -19.45 -16.46 -6.00
CA GLY A 270 -18.63 -15.96 -7.09
C GLY A 270 -17.57 -16.94 -7.56
N PHE A 271 -16.87 -16.58 -8.62
CA PHE A 271 -15.77 -17.37 -9.18
C PHE A 271 -14.55 -16.48 -9.44
N TYR A 272 -13.37 -17.07 -9.29
CA TYR A 272 -12.11 -16.45 -9.73
C TYR A 272 -11.37 -17.39 -10.67
N SER A 273 -10.54 -16.83 -11.54
CA SER A 273 -9.79 -17.62 -12.52
C SER A 273 -8.58 -18.29 -11.90
N VAL A 274 -8.33 -19.53 -12.32
CA VAL A 274 -7.07 -20.25 -12.08
C VAL A 274 -6.54 -20.81 -13.41
N THR A 275 -5.23 -21.05 -13.46
CA THR A 275 -4.52 -21.53 -14.67
C THR A 275 -4.90 -22.96 -15.04
N GLU A 276 -4.66 -23.33 -16.30
CA GLU A 276 -4.83 -24.71 -16.73
C GLU A 276 -3.88 -25.66 -15.97
N GLY A 277 -4.42 -26.78 -15.52
CA GLY A 277 -3.68 -27.78 -14.76
C GLY A 277 -3.52 -27.49 -13.27
N GLU A 278 -4.03 -26.35 -12.78
CA GLU A 278 -4.06 -26.05 -11.35
C GLU A 278 -5.14 -26.88 -10.65
N ASP A 279 -4.77 -27.47 -9.48
CA ASP A 279 -5.73 -28.15 -8.62
C ASP A 279 -6.71 -27.13 -8.01
N THR A 280 -7.99 -27.38 -8.16
CA THR A 280 -9.07 -26.53 -7.63
C THR A 280 -9.67 -27.04 -6.33
N GLU A 281 -9.32 -28.26 -5.90
CA GLU A 281 -9.86 -28.82 -4.67
C GLU A 281 -9.31 -28.08 -3.44
N GLY A 282 -10.21 -27.65 -2.56
CA GLY A 282 -9.81 -26.96 -1.34
C GLY A 282 -9.20 -25.57 -1.55
N LYS A 283 -9.51 -24.89 -2.66
CA LYS A 283 -9.02 -23.53 -2.96
C LYS A 283 -10.12 -22.45 -2.97
N ALA A 284 -11.32 -22.77 -2.45
CA ALA A 284 -12.36 -21.76 -2.31
C ALA A 284 -12.06 -20.83 -1.13
N TYR A 285 -12.64 -19.63 -1.18
CA TYR A 285 -12.69 -18.66 -0.08
C TYR A 285 -14.10 -18.63 0.48
N PHE A 286 -14.23 -18.61 1.81
CA PHE A 286 -15.48 -18.37 2.52
C PHE A 286 -15.39 -17.11 3.33
N SER A 287 -16.51 -16.40 3.44
CA SER A 287 -16.62 -15.30 4.40
C SER A 287 -17.97 -15.33 5.11
N TYR A 288 -17.94 -14.94 6.38
CA TYR A 288 -19.11 -14.69 7.23
C TYR A 288 -19.12 -13.20 7.58
N ASN A 289 -20.15 -12.49 7.11
CA ASN A 289 -20.17 -11.03 7.12
C ASN A 289 -21.41 -10.52 7.85
N THR A 290 -21.24 -9.46 8.64
CA THR A 290 -22.35 -8.84 9.39
C THR A 290 -22.21 -7.32 9.42
N VAL A 291 -23.34 -6.60 9.27
CA VAL A 291 -23.37 -5.14 9.43
C VAL A 291 -23.39 -4.77 10.91
N CYS A 292 -22.54 -3.84 11.32
CA CYS A 292 -22.21 -3.57 12.71
C CYS A 292 -22.59 -2.16 13.19
N GLY A 293 -23.83 -1.74 12.92
CA GLY A 293 -24.33 -0.48 13.44
C GLY A 293 -24.21 0.69 12.48
N ASP A 294 -23.87 1.88 12.99
CA ASP A 294 -23.75 3.14 12.28
C ASP A 294 -22.33 3.70 12.47
N GLY A 295 -21.72 4.20 11.42
CA GLY A 295 -20.37 4.82 11.44
C GLY A 295 -20.24 6.02 12.39
N LEU A 296 -21.37 6.58 12.87
CA LEU A 296 -21.38 7.66 13.85
C LEU A 296 -21.24 7.19 15.31
N ASP A 297 -21.25 5.89 15.58
CA ASP A 297 -21.02 5.35 16.94
C ASP A 297 -19.50 5.20 17.21
N ARG A 298 -18.92 6.21 17.87
CA ARG A 298 -17.49 6.25 18.20
C ARG A 298 -17.01 5.09 19.08
N ASN A 299 -17.89 4.49 19.90
CA ASN A 299 -17.50 3.38 20.74
C ASN A 299 -17.42 2.08 19.93
N LEU A 300 -18.39 1.81 19.05
CA LEU A 300 -18.35 0.68 18.13
C LEU A 300 -17.20 0.79 17.14
N TYR A 301 -16.94 2.00 16.62
CA TYR A 301 -15.83 2.29 15.71
C TYR A 301 -14.46 1.82 16.26
N ARG A 302 -14.25 1.90 17.59
CA ARG A 302 -13.04 1.42 18.27
C ARG A 302 -13.17 0.04 18.88
N ALA A 303 -14.38 -0.42 19.22
CA ALA A 303 -14.58 -1.74 19.83
C ALA A 303 -14.42 -2.91 18.82
N PHE A 304 -14.83 -2.73 17.57
CA PHE A 304 -14.75 -3.79 16.56
C PHE A 304 -13.33 -4.12 16.15
N PRO A 305 -12.38 -3.18 15.92
CA PRO A 305 -10.97 -3.51 15.76
C PRO A 305 -10.41 -4.33 16.92
N VAL A 306 -10.74 -3.99 18.16
CA VAL A 306 -10.37 -4.77 19.36
C VAL A 306 -10.94 -6.19 19.27
N LEU A 307 -12.22 -6.36 18.88
CA LEU A 307 -12.83 -7.68 18.68
C LEU A 307 -12.20 -8.45 17.52
N CYS A 308 -11.86 -7.81 16.39
CA CYS A 308 -11.08 -8.45 15.32
C CYS A 308 -9.80 -9.08 15.86
N TYR A 309 -9.05 -8.31 16.63
CA TYR A 309 -7.80 -8.78 17.20
C TYR A 309 -8.02 -9.98 18.15
N VAL A 310 -8.91 -9.83 19.12
CA VAL A 310 -9.13 -10.85 20.18
C VAL A 310 -9.76 -12.12 19.63
N LEU A 311 -10.65 -12.02 18.64
CA LEU A 311 -11.36 -13.18 18.09
C LEU A 311 -10.55 -13.95 17.04
N VAL A 312 -9.75 -13.25 16.21
CA VAL A 312 -9.16 -13.85 15.01
C VAL A 312 -7.70 -13.49 14.78
N GLN A 313 -7.31 -12.20 14.93
CA GLN A 313 -5.98 -11.75 14.45
C GLN A 313 -4.84 -12.13 15.40
N SER A 314 -5.08 -12.16 16.72
CA SER A 314 -4.04 -12.55 17.67
C SER A 314 -3.61 -14.00 17.49
N ILE A 315 -2.34 -14.28 17.76
CA ILE A 315 -1.80 -15.63 17.69
C ILE A 315 -2.49 -16.50 18.74
N GLY A 316 -3.15 -17.58 18.32
CA GLY A 316 -3.94 -18.43 19.20
C GLY A 316 -5.32 -17.89 19.54
N ALA A 317 -5.83 -16.91 18.78
CA ALA A 317 -7.19 -16.38 18.92
C ALA A 317 -8.24 -17.49 18.85
N PRO A 318 -9.29 -17.45 19.70
CA PRO A 318 -10.19 -18.59 19.89
C PRO A 318 -10.93 -18.99 18.62
N LEU A 319 -11.42 -18.05 17.84
CA LEU A 319 -12.18 -18.34 16.63
C LEU A 319 -11.28 -18.84 15.49
N LYS A 320 -10.09 -18.24 15.33
CA LYS A 320 -9.07 -18.72 14.39
C LYS A 320 -8.69 -20.17 14.71
N GLN A 321 -8.38 -20.46 15.99
CA GLN A 321 -7.96 -21.80 16.41
C GLN A 321 -9.09 -22.81 16.24
N ALA A 322 -10.34 -22.45 16.55
CA ALA A 322 -11.49 -23.35 16.38
C ALA A 322 -11.72 -23.75 14.91
N LEU A 323 -11.49 -22.81 13.96
CA LEU A 323 -11.59 -23.11 12.52
C LEU A 323 -10.43 -24.00 12.05
N LEU A 324 -9.21 -23.70 12.48
CA LEU A 324 -8.03 -24.53 12.15
C LEU A 324 -8.14 -25.95 12.73
N ASP A 325 -8.58 -26.09 13.98
CA ASP A 325 -8.81 -27.40 14.62
C ASP A 325 -9.91 -28.22 13.94
N ALA A 326 -10.89 -27.54 13.33
CA ALA A 326 -11.92 -28.18 12.53
C ALA A 326 -11.46 -28.53 11.09
N GLY A 327 -10.22 -28.22 10.74
CA GLY A 327 -9.65 -28.43 9.39
C GLY A 327 -10.30 -27.54 8.32
N ILE A 328 -10.75 -26.33 8.70
CA ILE A 328 -11.41 -25.38 7.81
C ILE A 328 -10.41 -24.30 7.40
N GLY A 329 -9.89 -24.43 6.19
CA GLY A 329 -8.89 -23.51 5.67
C GLY A 329 -7.55 -23.58 6.40
N ASN A 330 -6.56 -22.84 5.90
CA ASN A 330 -5.24 -22.72 6.50
C ASN A 330 -4.81 -21.24 6.72
N ASP A 331 -5.55 -20.32 6.16
CA ASP A 331 -5.37 -18.87 6.33
C ASP A 331 -6.72 -18.26 6.76
N ILE A 332 -6.81 -17.94 8.05
CA ILE A 332 -8.01 -17.37 8.66
C ILE A 332 -7.73 -15.94 9.06
N SER A 333 -8.55 -15.03 8.56
CA SER A 333 -8.42 -13.59 8.82
C SER A 333 -9.77 -12.95 9.11
N CYS A 334 -9.74 -11.71 9.61
CA CYS A 334 -10.92 -10.88 9.72
C CYS A 334 -10.55 -9.41 9.49
N TYR A 335 -11.55 -8.64 9.12
CA TYR A 335 -11.45 -7.19 9.10
C TYR A 335 -12.77 -6.53 9.50
N TYR A 336 -12.68 -5.29 9.90
CA TYR A 336 -13.79 -4.40 10.16
C TYR A 336 -13.67 -3.21 9.20
N GLU A 337 -14.69 -3.01 8.36
CA GLU A 337 -14.74 -1.87 7.44
C GLU A 337 -15.47 -0.73 8.13
N GLU A 338 -14.71 0.28 8.56
CA GLU A 338 -15.22 1.44 9.29
C GLU A 338 -15.50 2.67 8.41
N SER A 339 -14.93 2.73 7.20
CA SER A 339 -14.97 3.92 6.33
C SER A 339 -16.25 4.03 5.50
N VAL A 340 -17.32 3.34 5.90
CA VAL A 340 -18.63 3.31 5.24
C VAL A 340 -19.73 3.70 6.21
N ARG A 341 -20.87 4.14 5.68
CA ARG A 341 -22.02 4.60 6.49
C ARG A 341 -22.49 3.55 7.50
N GLN A 342 -22.53 2.30 7.09
CA GLN A 342 -22.88 1.15 7.93
C GLN A 342 -21.69 0.20 7.98
N PRO A 343 -20.80 0.34 8.98
CA PRO A 343 -19.66 -0.54 9.14
C PRO A 343 -20.02 -2.01 9.19
N PHE A 344 -19.13 -2.86 8.73
CA PHE A 344 -19.34 -4.31 8.75
C PHE A 344 -18.10 -5.09 9.17
N PHE A 345 -18.35 -6.28 9.70
CA PHE A 345 -17.33 -7.20 10.19
C PHE A 345 -17.32 -8.45 9.34
N SER A 346 -16.17 -8.91 8.91
CA SER A 346 -15.99 -10.08 8.06
C SER A 346 -14.98 -11.05 8.65
N ILE A 347 -15.33 -12.35 8.68
CA ILE A 347 -14.45 -13.48 9.01
C ILE A 347 -14.21 -14.22 7.71
N ILE A 348 -12.96 -14.42 7.32
CA ILE A 348 -12.56 -15.03 6.07
C ILE A 348 -11.74 -16.28 6.34
N ALA A 349 -12.06 -17.37 5.62
CA ALA A 349 -11.27 -18.58 5.55
C ALA A 349 -10.88 -18.85 4.10
N LYS A 350 -9.58 -19.01 3.84
CA LYS A 350 -9.06 -19.37 2.52
C LYS A 350 -8.65 -20.83 2.48
N ASN A 351 -8.58 -21.36 1.27
CA ASN A 351 -8.23 -22.74 0.99
C ASN A 351 -9.18 -23.73 1.66
N VAL A 352 -10.49 -23.52 1.42
CA VAL A 352 -11.58 -24.35 1.97
C VAL A 352 -12.23 -25.20 0.88
N LYS A 353 -12.83 -26.33 1.29
CA LYS A 353 -13.67 -27.16 0.41
C LYS A 353 -15.13 -26.73 0.50
N MET A 354 -15.84 -26.72 -0.62
CA MET A 354 -17.24 -26.25 -0.66
C MET A 354 -18.17 -27.02 0.28
N GLU A 355 -17.90 -28.28 0.49
CA GLU A 355 -18.65 -29.15 1.40
C GLU A 355 -18.54 -28.70 2.87
N GLN A 356 -17.52 -27.96 3.23
CA GLN A 356 -17.26 -27.44 4.58
C GLN A 356 -18.10 -26.20 4.93
N LYS A 357 -18.90 -25.66 4.00
CA LYS A 357 -19.71 -24.45 4.22
C LYS A 357 -20.52 -24.50 5.52
N GLN A 358 -21.32 -25.56 5.72
CA GLN A 358 -22.17 -25.67 6.91
C GLN A 358 -21.33 -25.83 8.18
N GLN A 359 -20.20 -26.52 8.09
CA GLN A 359 -19.25 -26.68 9.19
C GLN A 359 -18.62 -25.34 9.56
N PHE A 360 -18.18 -24.54 8.57
CA PHE A 360 -17.63 -23.20 8.77
C PHE A 360 -18.59 -22.30 9.57
N ILE A 361 -19.84 -22.21 9.12
CA ILE A 361 -20.85 -21.40 9.81
C ILE A 361 -21.11 -21.93 11.24
N THR A 362 -21.22 -23.26 11.38
CA THR A 362 -21.52 -23.89 12.68
C THR A 362 -20.38 -23.69 13.69
N VAL A 363 -19.13 -23.79 13.27
CA VAL A 363 -17.94 -23.55 14.13
C VAL A 363 -17.93 -22.10 14.60
N ILE A 364 -18.11 -21.12 13.69
CA ILE A 364 -18.18 -19.70 14.05
C ILE A 364 -19.27 -19.45 15.09
N GLU A 365 -20.50 -19.85 14.79
CA GLU A 365 -21.63 -19.61 15.69
C GLU A 365 -21.46 -20.32 17.04
N THR A 366 -20.88 -21.52 17.05
CA THR A 366 -20.68 -22.31 18.29
C THR A 366 -19.64 -21.65 19.17
N GLU A 367 -18.50 -21.24 18.58
CA GLU A 367 -17.43 -20.58 19.34
C GLU A 367 -17.86 -19.20 19.84
N LEU A 368 -18.57 -18.40 19.01
CA LEU A 368 -19.12 -17.11 19.45
C LEU A 368 -20.16 -17.30 20.60
N LYS A 369 -21.01 -18.32 20.54
CA LYS A 369 -21.97 -18.63 21.64
C LYS A 369 -21.24 -19.04 22.92
N LYS A 370 -20.16 -19.82 22.81
CA LYS A 370 -19.30 -20.20 23.93
C LYS A 370 -18.65 -18.95 24.54
N ILE A 371 -18.07 -18.06 23.74
CA ILE A 371 -17.47 -16.79 24.19
C ILE A 371 -18.49 -15.90 24.90
N VAL A 372 -19.71 -15.76 24.37
CA VAL A 372 -20.78 -14.98 25.04
C VAL A 372 -21.17 -15.58 26.38
N LYS A 373 -21.12 -16.89 26.52
CA LYS A 373 -21.44 -17.57 27.76
C LYS A 373 -20.32 -17.56 28.79
N GLU A 374 -19.07 -17.77 28.35
CA GLU A 374 -17.91 -17.98 29.23
C GLU A 374 -17.14 -16.70 29.49
N GLY A 375 -17.32 -15.66 28.64
CA GLY A 375 -16.60 -14.39 28.63
C GLY A 375 -15.36 -14.44 27.76
N LEU A 376 -14.93 -13.27 27.29
CA LEU A 376 -13.65 -13.06 26.61
C LEU A 376 -12.49 -13.04 27.60
N ASN A 377 -11.31 -13.41 27.10
CA ASN A 377 -10.07 -13.26 27.87
C ASN A 377 -9.81 -11.77 28.14
N GLN A 378 -9.87 -11.38 29.41
CA GLN A 378 -9.75 -9.98 29.83
C GLN A 378 -8.36 -9.42 29.55
N GLN A 379 -7.32 -10.25 29.66
CA GLN A 379 -5.94 -9.83 29.37
C GLN A 379 -5.77 -9.57 27.86
N SER A 380 -6.36 -10.41 27.00
CA SER A 380 -6.37 -10.19 25.55
C SER A 380 -7.12 -8.90 25.17
N LEU A 381 -8.26 -8.61 25.81
CA LEU A 381 -8.99 -7.36 25.60
C LEU A 381 -8.14 -6.14 25.99
N LEU A 382 -7.52 -6.18 27.17
CA LEU A 382 -6.67 -5.08 27.65
C LEU A 382 -5.45 -4.90 26.75
N ALA A 383 -4.80 -5.98 26.33
CA ALA A 383 -3.67 -5.97 25.41
C ALA A 383 -4.05 -5.35 24.06
N ALA A 384 -5.16 -5.76 23.47
CA ALA A 384 -5.65 -5.20 22.21
C ALA A 384 -5.96 -3.70 22.32
N ILE A 385 -6.67 -3.27 23.38
CA ILE A 385 -6.98 -1.85 23.61
C ILE A 385 -5.69 -1.04 23.79
N ASN A 386 -4.70 -1.55 24.54
CA ASN A 386 -3.41 -0.88 24.70
C ASN A 386 -2.62 -0.78 23.40
N GLY A 387 -2.64 -1.85 22.59
CA GLY A 387 -1.99 -1.85 21.28
C GLY A 387 -2.57 -0.80 20.31
N TYR A 388 -3.91 -0.72 20.21
CA TYR A 388 -4.56 0.29 19.39
C TYR A 388 -4.39 1.72 19.94
N GLU A 389 -4.42 1.90 21.26
CA GLU A 389 -4.12 3.20 21.89
C GLU A 389 -2.67 3.62 21.65
N PHE A 390 -1.72 2.68 21.71
CA PHE A 390 -0.31 2.95 21.40
C PHE A 390 -0.17 3.43 19.94
N GLN A 391 -0.73 2.72 18.98
CA GLN A 391 -0.71 3.10 17.56
C GLN A 391 -1.33 4.48 17.31
N TYR A 392 -2.47 4.75 17.97
CA TYR A 392 -3.15 6.03 17.87
C TYR A 392 -2.27 7.18 18.40
N ARG A 393 -1.60 7.00 19.54
CA ARG A 393 -0.74 8.02 20.15
C ARG A 393 0.60 8.19 19.43
N GLU A 394 1.19 7.11 18.92
CA GLU A 394 2.40 7.13 18.11
C GLU A 394 2.16 7.90 16.81
N ALA A 395 1.03 7.67 16.17
CA ALA A 395 0.62 8.27 14.90
C ALA A 395 1.71 8.17 13.84
N ASP A 396 2.36 7.00 13.74
CA ASP A 396 3.31 6.66 12.69
C ASP A 396 2.56 6.04 11.51
N PHE A 397 2.34 6.83 10.47
CA PHE A 397 1.65 6.41 9.24
C PHE A 397 2.63 6.09 8.09
N GLY A 398 3.90 5.84 8.42
CA GLY A 398 4.93 5.57 7.43
C GLY A 398 5.20 6.78 6.52
N ASN A 399 5.00 6.60 5.23
CA ASN A 399 5.24 7.65 4.23
C ASN A 399 4.04 8.60 4.04
N PHE A 400 2.90 8.34 4.67
CA PHE A 400 1.73 9.20 4.54
C PHE A 400 1.79 10.39 5.51
N PRO A 401 1.51 11.63 5.04
CA PRO A 401 1.39 12.78 5.93
C PRO A 401 0.35 12.54 7.03
N LYS A 402 0.71 12.87 8.27
CA LYS A 402 -0.18 12.69 9.42
C LYS A 402 -1.52 13.42 9.24
N GLY A 403 -1.47 14.65 8.74
CA GLY A 403 -2.67 15.44 8.47
C GLY A 403 -3.59 14.81 7.41
N LEU A 404 -3.03 14.10 6.41
CA LEU A 404 -3.82 13.35 5.44
C LEU A 404 -4.62 12.24 6.11
N MET A 405 -3.98 11.44 6.96
CA MET A 405 -4.64 10.32 7.63
C MET A 405 -5.76 10.78 8.57
N TYR A 406 -5.53 11.88 9.29
CA TYR A 406 -6.60 12.49 10.09
C TYR A 406 -7.72 13.07 9.22
N GLY A 407 -7.36 13.68 8.08
CA GLY A 407 -8.34 14.17 7.11
C GLY A 407 -9.24 13.07 6.58
N LEU A 408 -8.68 11.93 6.18
CA LEU A 408 -9.47 10.78 5.73
C LEU A 408 -10.37 10.24 6.85
N GLN A 409 -9.86 10.13 8.08
CA GLN A 409 -10.65 9.68 9.23
C GLN A 409 -11.79 10.64 9.62
N ILE A 410 -11.63 11.93 9.40
CA ILE A 410 -12.70 12.93 9.57
C ILE A 410 -13.88 12.61 8.64
N PHE A 411 -13.63 12.18 7.41
CA PHE A 411 -14.70 11.85 6.47
C PHE A 411 -15.55 10.65 6.92
N ASP A 412 -15.05 9.73 7.74
CA ASP A 412 -15.79 8.56 8.23
C ASP A 412 -17.00 8.92 9.10
N SER A 413 -17.07 10.16 9.57
CA SER A 413 -18.24 10.69 10.30
C SER A 413 -18.86 11.94 9.62
N TRP A 414 -18.00 12.81 9.11
CA TRP A 414 -18.44 14.11 8.59
C TRP A 414 -19.35 14.02 7.37
N LEU A 415 -19.12 13.02 6.51
CA LEU A 415 -19.99 12.75 5.34
C LEU A 415 -21.41 12.36 5.73
N TYR A 416 -21.61 11.80 6.93
CA TYR A 416 -22.88 11.27 7.39
C TYR A 416 -23.60 12.16 8.40
N ASP A 417 -22.84 13.01 9.11
CA ASP A 417 -23.38 14.07 9.96
C ASP A 417 -22.45 15.30 9.87
N GLU A 418 -22.95 16.35 9.20
CA GLU A 418 -22.21 17.57 8.92
C GLU A 418 -21.69 18.31 10.17
N ASN A 419 -22.21 17.98 11.35
CA ASN A 419 -21.82 18.58 12.62
C ASN A 419 -20.84 17.72 13.43
N LYS A 420 -20.37 16.59 12.88
CA LYS A 420 -19.53 15.64 13.61
C LYS A 420 -18.22 15.29 12.90
N PRO A 421 -17.40 16.25 12.44
CA PRO A 421 -16.14 15.93 11.76
C PRO A 421 -15.10 15.30 12.69
N PHE A 422 -15.08 15.66 13.98
CA PHE A 422 -13.95 15.37 14.87
C PHE A 422 -14.15 14.16 15.80
N ILE A 423 -15.26 13.43 15.70
CA ILE A 423 -15.59 12.39 16.70
C ILE A 423 -14.63 11.19 16.69
N HIS A 424 -14.04 10.85 15.55
CA HIS A 424 -13.14 9.69 15.42
C HIS A 424 -11.67 10.02 15.67
N ILE A 425 -11.27 11.29 15.49
CA ILE A 425 -9.91 11.77 15.79
C ILE A 425 -9.72 12.17 17.25
N GLN A 426 -10.75 12.11 18.09
CA GLN A 426 -10.70 12.28 19.54
C GLN A 426 -10.96 10.93 20.22
N ALA A 427 -9.96 10.04 20.27
CA ALA A 427 -10.14 8.65 20.66
C ALA A 427 -9.72 8.32 22.10
N ASN A 428 -8.97 9.19 22.81
CA ASN A 428 -8.50 8.92 24.17
C ASN A 428 -9.62 8.61 25.16
N ASP A 429 -10.74 9.37 25.10
CA ASP A 429 -11.90 9.11 25.94
C ASP A 429 -12.55 7.76 25.63
N THR A 430 -12.58 7.40 24.35
CA THR A 430 -13.10 6.10 23.89
C THR A 430 -12.23 4.95 24.39
N PHE A 431 -10.89 5.06 24.29
CA PHE A 431 -9.99 4.05 24.86
C PHE A 431 -10.15 3.93 26.37
N THR A 432 -10.27 5.07 27.07
CA THR A 432 -10.57 5.09 28.50
C THR A 432 -11.89 4.41 28.83
N PHE A 433 -12.92 4.64 28.02
CA PHE A 433 -14.20 3.96 28.15
C PHE A 433 -14.06 2.45 27.93
N LEU A 434 -13.43 2.01 26.84
CA LEU A 434 -13.25 0.59 26.53
C LEU A 434 -12.44 -0.15 27.61
N LYS A 435 -11.40 0.48 28.19
CA LYS A 435 -10.64 -0.10 29.31
C LYS A 435 -11.52 -0.34 30.56
N LYS A 436 -12.48 0.56 30.82
CA LYS A 436 -13.45 0.36 31.92
C LYS A 436 -14.47 -0.74 31.65
N GLN A 437 -14.65 -1.12 30.36
CA GLN A 437 -15.55 -2.23 30.00
C GLN A 437 -14.86 -3.59 30.14
N VAL A 438 -13.54 -3.66 30.26
CA VAL A 438 -12.84 -4.92 30.54
C VAL A 438 -13.31 -5.46 31.91
N GLY A 439 -13.72 -6.72 31.92
CA GLY A 439 -14.32 -7.37 33.09
C GLY A 439 -15.83 -7.15 33.26
N THR A 440 -16.46 -6.45 32.33
CA THR A 440 -17.93 -6.38 32.19
C THR A 440 -18.40 -7.29 31.04
N ASP A 441 -19.70 -7.33 30.76
CA ASP A 441 -20.31 -8.07 29.64
C ASP A 441 -20.48 -7.22 28.37
N TYR A 442 -19.77 -6.09 28.27
CA TYR A 442 -19.93 -5.13 27.16
C TYR A 442 -19.56 -5.73 25.81
N PHE A 443 -18.39 -6.34 25.71
CA PHE A 443 -17.90 -6.92 24.46
C PHE A 443 -18.70 -8.16 24.06
N GLU A 444 -19.11 -8.98 25.04
CA GLU A 444 -19.98 -10.14 24.82
C GLU A 444 -21.36 -9.72 24.29
N LYS A 445 -21.92 -8.61 24.79
CA LYS A 445 -23.16 -8.04 24.26
C LYS A 445 -23.05 -7.53 22.84
N ILE A 446 -21.89 -6.97 22.45
CA ILE A 446 -21.61 -6.58 21.06
C ILE A 446 -21.59 -7.82 20.17
N ILE A 447 -20.88 -8.88 20.58
CA ILE A 447 -20.84 -10.15 19.85
C ILE A 447 -22.25 -10.75 19.72
N GLU A 448 -22.99 -10.83 20.81
CA GLU A 448 -24.35 -11.38 20.79
C GLU A 448 -25.27 -10.59 19.85
N LYS A 449 -25.23 -9.25 19.94
CA LYS A 449 -26.12 -8.37 19.18
C LYS A 449 -25.77 -8.35 17.69
N TYR A 450 -24.49 -8.18 17.34
CA TYR A 450 -24.09 -7.89 15.97
C TYR A 450 -23.58 -9.12 15.20
N LEU A 451 -22.98 -10.11 15.87
CA LEU A 451 -22.40 -11.28 15.18
C LEU A 451 -23.30 -12.53 15.26
N LEU A 452 -24.11 -12.68 16.33
CA LEU A 452 -24.98 -13.86 16.51
C LEU A 452 -26.44 -13.62 16.19
N LYS A 453 -27.02 -12.51 16.66
CA LYS A 453 -28.47 -12.24 16.55
C LYS A 453 -28.83 -11.29 15.42
N ASN A 454 -27.88 -10.81 14.68
CA ASN A 454 -28.11 -9.87 13.58
C ASN A 454 -28.48 -10.63 12.29
N PRO A 455 -29.69 -10.44 11.76
CA PRO A 455 -30.08 -11.06 10.49
C PRO A 455 -29.47 -10.34 9.27
N HIS A 456 -28.97 -9.10 9.44
CA HIS A 456 -28.26 -8.38 8.38
C HIS A 456 -26.83 -8.91 8.23
N ALA A 457 -26.76 -10.10 7.69
CA ALA A 457 -25.57 -10.90 7.52
C ALA A 457 -25.55 -11.58 6.15
N THR A 458 -24.37 -11.93 5.67
CA THR A 458 -24.19 -12.72 4.46
C THR A 458 -23.12 -13.80 4.64
N PHE A 459 -23.30 -14.90 3.90
CA PHE A 459 -22.24 -15.84 3.60
C PHE A 459 -21.82 -15.61 2.15
N VAL A 460 -20.53 -15.41 1.90
CA VAL A 460 -20.00 -15.25 0.55
C VAL A 460 -18.96 -16.34 0.29
N SER A 461 -19.02 -16.93 -0.90
CA SER A 461 -18.02 -17.88 -1.39
C SER A 461 -17.50 -17.46 -2.74
N VAL A 462 -16.16 -17.46 -2.90
CA VAL A 462 -15.52 -17.28 -4.20
C VAL A 462 -14.72 -18.54 -4.51
N GLN A 463 -15.04 -19.17 -5.66
CA GLN A 463 -14.56 -20.50 -6.02
C GLN A 463 -13.61 -20.43 -7.20
N PRO A 464 -12.56 -21.27 -7.24
CA PRO A 464 -11.69 -21.35 -8.40
C PRO A 464 -12.44 -21.93 -9.60
N LYS A 465 -12.20 -21.37 -10.80
CA LYS A 465 -12.70 -21.88 -12.07
C LYS A 465 -11.60 -21.82 -13.11
N VAL A 466 -11.20 -22.97 -13.61
CA VAL A 466 -10.15 -23.09 -14.63
C VAL A 466 -10.58 -22.38 -15.91
N GLY A 467 -9.69 -21.56 -16.47
CA GLY A 467 -9.87 -20.89 -17.75
C GLY A 467 -10.97 -19.82 -17.78
N LEU A 468 -11.42 -19.34 -16.59
CA LEU A 468 -12.46 -18.30 -16.54
C LEU A 468 -12.03 -17.01 -17.27
N THR A 469 -10.77 -16.60 -17.11
CA THR A 469 -10.22 -15.43 -17.81
C THR A 469 -10.33 -15.59 -19.32
N THR A 470 -9.88 -16.71 -19.85
CA THR A 470 -9.95 -17.01 -21.30
C THR A 470 -11.40 -17.00 -21.81
N LEU A 471 -12.31 -17.61 -21.07
CA LEU A 471 -13.74 -17.60 -21.43
C LEU A 471 -14.31 -16.17 -21.49
N MET A 472 -13.99 -15.33 -20.50
CA MET A 472 -14.46 -13.93 -20.50
C MET A 472 -13.85 -13.11 -21.65
N GLU A 473 -12.59 -13.34 -22.00
CA GLU A 473 -11.93 -12.70 -23.14
C GLU A 473 -12.56 -13.14 -24.49
N GLU A 474 -12.84 -14.43 -24.63
CA GLU A 474 -13.54 -14.96 -25.81
C GLU A 474 -14.96 -14.38 -25.95
N GLU A 475 -15.69 -14.25 -24.82
CA GLU A 475 -17.02 -13.63 -24.80
C GLU A 475 -16.95 -12.14 -25.20
N GLU A 476 -15.95 -11.39 -24.65
CA GLU A 476 -15.72 -9.99 -25.01
C GLU A 476 -15.38 -9.84 -26.50
N LYS A 477 -14.43 -10.64 -27.01
CA LYS A 477 -14.05 -10.65 -28.43
C LYS A 477 -15.25 -10.98 -29.33
N LYS A 478 -16.04 -11.97 -28.96
CA LYS A 478 -17.25 -12.32 -29.71
C LYS A 478 -18.25 -11.18 -29.70
N LYS A 479 -18.54 -10.55 -28.55
CA LYS A 479 -19.45 -9.39 -28.44
C LYS A 479 -19.02 -8.25 -29.38
N LEU A 480 -17.71 -7.97 -29.42
CA LEU A 480 -17.14 -6.92 -30.26
C LEU A 480 -17.17 -7.30 -31.76
N ALA A 481 -16.91 -8.57 -32.10
CA ALA A 481 -17.03 -9.06 -33.48
C ALA A 481 -18.48 -9.01 -33.95
N ASP A 482 -19.43 -9.46 -33.15
CA ASP A 482 -20.86 -9.39 -33.43
C ASP A 482 -21.31 -7.90 -33.63
N TYR A 483 -20.80 -6.98 -32.84
CA TYR A 483 -21.03 -5.54 -32.97
C TYR A 483 -20.43 -5.01 -34.28
N MET A 484 -19.21 -5.37 -34.64
CA MET A 484 -18.54 -5.01 -35.88
C MET A 484 -19.34 -5.45 -37.13
N GLU A 485 -20.02 -6.60 -37.08
CA GLU A 485 -20.88 -7.08 -38.19
C GLU A 485 -22.12 -6.20 -38.40
N THR A 486 -22.55 -5.49 -37.35
CA THR A 486 -23.70 -4.56 -37.43
C THR A 486 -23.35 -3.20 -38.05
N LEU A 487 -22.06 -2.86 -38.11
CA LEU A 487 -21.58 -1.55 -38.56
C LEU A 487 -21.48 -1.49 -40.10
N SER A 488 -21.87 -0.36 -40.67
CA SER A 488 -21.59 -0.06 -42.07
C SER A 488 -20.11 0.26 -42.31
N ASP A 489 -19.64 0.20 -43.55
CA ASP A 489 -18.26 0.56 -43.90
C ASP A 489 -17.93 2.01 -43.51
N GLU A 490 -18.93 2.94 -43.62
CA GLU A 490 -18.75 4.32 -43.17
C GLU A 490 -18.60 4.42 -41.64
N GLN A 491 -19.32 3.61 -40.87
CA GLN A 491 -19.20 3.58 -39.42
C GLN A 491 -17.85 2.99 -38.97
N LYS A 492 -17.39 1.93 -39.63
CA LYS A 492 -16.05 1.36 -39.38
C LYS A 492 -14.94 2.38 -39.70
N ALA A 493 -15.05 3.07 -40.84
CA ALA A 493 -14.11 4.13 -41.22
C ALA A 493 -14.14 5.30 -40.22
N ALA A 494 -15.31 5.61 -39.63
CA ALA A 494 -15.41 6.62 -38.58
C ALA A 494 -14.67 6.18 -37.28
N LEU A 495 -14.82 4.93 -36.86
CA LEU A 495 -14.10 4.38 -35.69
C LEU A 495 -12.57 4.39 -35.90
N VAL A 496 -12.08 4.01 -37.08
CA VAL A 496 -10.66 4.11 -37.44
C VAL A 496 -10.18 5.55 -37.32
N LYS A 497 -10.94 6.48 -37.88
CA LYS A 497 -10.60 7.91 -37.79
C LYS A 497 -10.60 8.43 -36.34
N GLU A 498 -11.57 8.02 -35.52
CA GLU A 498 -11.61 8.38 -34.09
C GLU A 498 -10.41 7.81 -33.31
N THR A 499 -10.01 6.58 -33.63
CA THR A 499 -8.79 5.97 -33.07
C THR A 499 -7.54 6.77 -33.45
N GLU A 500 -7.39 7.13 -34.73
CA GLU A 500 -6.26 7.95 -35.21
C GLU A 500 -6.24 9.35 -34.56
N GLU A 501 -7.41 9.99 -34.43
CA GLU A 501 -7.53 11.31 -33.80
C GLU A 501 -7.24 11.27 -32.31
N LEU A 502 -7.57 10.17 -31.58
CA LEU A 502 -7.23 9.99 -30.19
C LEU A 502 -5.73 9.74 -30.03
N LYS A 503 -5.12 8.86 -30.84
CA LYS A 503 -3.68 8.62 -30.85
C LYS A 503 -2.91 9.90 -31.12
N LYS A 504 -3.34 10.68 -32.12
CA LYS A 504 -2.75 11.98 -32.39
C LYS A 504 -2.87 12.94 -31.20
N TYR A 505 -4.03 13.00 -30.54
CA TYR A 505 -4.24 13.81 -29.34
C TYR A 505 -3.26 13.39 -28.22
N GLN A 506 -3.08 12.09 -28.00
CA GLN A 506 -2.14 11.56 -27.00
C GLN A 506 -0.67 11.93 -27.33
N GLU A 507 -0.30 11.92 -28.61
CA GLU A 507 1.07 12.23 -29.07
C GLU A 507 1.41 13.71 -29.10
N GLU A 508 0.43 14.59 -29.37
CA GLU A 508 0.68 16.03 -29.43
C GLU A 508 1.06 16.57 -28.05
N PRO A 509 2.25 17.17 -27.88
CA PRO A 509 2.66 17.76 -26.60
C PRO A 509 1.78 18.98 -26.28
N THR A 510 1.62 19.28 -25.00
CA THR A 510 0.98 20.52 -24.56
C THR A 510 1.81 21.71 -25.09
N PRO A 511 1.18 22.75 -25.68
CA PRO A 511 1.88 23.93 -26.13
C PRO A 511 2.69 24.58 -25.00
N SER A 512 3.93 25.03 -25.30
CA SER A 512 4.83 25.62 -24.30
C SER A 512 4.25 26.87 -23.63
N GLU A 513 3.38 27.61 -24.31
CA GLU A 513 2.70 28.78 -23.73
C GLU A 513 1.69 28.36 -22.65
N ASP A 514 0.97 27.25 -22.85
CA ASP A 514 0.01 26.72 -21.89
C ASP A 514 0.71 26.15 -20.66
N LEU A 515 1.88 25.52 -20.83
CA LEU A 515 2.70 25.04 -19.71
C LEU A 515 3.15 26.17 -18.77
N LYS A 516 3.23 27.41 -19.24
CA LYS A 516 3.61 28.56 -18.42
C LYS A 516 2.58 28.92 -17.34
N CYS A 517 1.32 28.50 -17.50
CA CYS A 517 0.28 28.76 -16.49
C CYS A 517 0.49 27.94 -15.21
N ILE A 518 1.18 26.79 -15.29
CA ILE A 518 1.49 25.97 -14.12
C ILE A 518 2.53 26.73 -13.26
N PRO A 519 2.19 27.04 -11.98
CA PRO A 519 3.13 27.73 -11.11
C PRO A 519 4.33 26.84 -10.79
N LEU A 520 5.52 27.39 -10.87
CA LEU A 520 6.76 26.68 -10.64
C LEU A 520 7.55 27.31 -9.48
N LEU A 521 8.20 26.46 -8.70
CA LEU A 521 9.17 26.84 -7.70
C LEU A 521 10.52 27.21 -8.36
N THR A 522 11.40 27.80 -7.58
CA THR A 522 12.75 28.19 -8.01
C THR A 522 13.80 27.45 -7.18
N ARG A 523 15.07 27.54 -7.58
CA ARG A 523 16.19 26.97 -6.80
C ARG A 523 16.27 27.52 -5.37
N GLU A 524 15.77 28.72 -5.14
CA GLU A 524 15.76 29.36 -3.82
C GLU A 524 14.71 28.74 -2.87
N ASP A 525 13.70 28.09 -3.43
CA ASP A 525 12.66 27.39 -2.68
C ASP A 525 13.11 26.01 -2.17
N MET A 526 14.28 25.51 -2.65
CA MET A 526 14.86 24.20 -2.31
C MET A 526 15.99 24.34 -1.29
N LYS A 527 16.08 23.36 -0.38
CA LYS A 527 17.21 23.27 0.56
C LYS A 527 18.48 22.87 -0.18
N LYS A 528 19.60 23.54 0.14
CA LYS A 528 20.92 23.20 -0.45
C LYS A 528 21.61 22.04 0.29
N GLU A 529 21.39 21.92 1.59
CA GLU A 529 22.03 20.92 2.45
C GLU A 529 21.20 19.66 2.54
N ALA A 530 21.87 18.52 2.43
CA ALA A 530 21.28 17.21 2.69
C ALA A 530 20.97 17.05 4.17
N GLN A 531 20.00 16.19 4.50
CA GLN A 531 19.71 15.87 5.90
C GLN A 531 20.84 15.02 6.50
N PRO A 532 21.48 15.44 7.62
CA PRO A 532 22.56 14.68 8.23
C PRO A 532 22.05 13.35 8.83
N PHE A 533 22.99 12.43 9.07
CA PHE A 533 22.73 11.22 9.83
C PHE A 533 23.00 11.47 11.31
N LYS A 534 22.18 10.89 12.17
CA LYS A 534 22.34 10.99 13.64
C LYS A 534 22.85 9.66 14.17
N ASN A 535 24.15 9.41 14.05
CA ASN A 535 24.80 8.17 14.47
C ASN A 535 25.81 8.43 15.59
N GLU A 536 25.63 7.84 16.76
CA GLU A 536 26.59 7.84 17.86
C GLU A 536 26.84 6.40 18.32
N MET A 537 28.05 5.89 18.09
CA MET A 537 28.42 4.55 18.55
C MET A 537 28.75 4.57 20.03
N LYS A 538 28.13 3.69 20.78
CA LYS A 538 28.34 3.45 22.21
C LYS A 538 28.66 1.97 22.47
N GLU A 539 29.18 1.68 23.65
CA GLU A 539 29.28 0.33 24.17
C GLU A 539 28.49 0.27 25.48
N MET A 540 27.57 -0.67 25.58
CA MET A 540 26.75 -0.87 26.76
C MET A 540 26.78 -2.34 27.16
N VAL A 541 27.17 -2.62 28.37
CA VAL A 541 27.30 -3.98 28.95
C VAL A 541 27.99 -4.98 28.01
N GLY A 542 29.02 -4.49 27.27
CA GLY A 542 29.80 -5.29 26.32
C GLY A 542 29.12 -5.49 24.93
N VAL A 543 28.04 -4.77 24.65
CA VAL A 543 27.34 -4.82 23.35
C VAL A 543 27.53 -3.52 22.59
N PRO A 544 27.89 -3.54 21.29
CA PRO A 544 27.90 -2.35 20.45
C PRO A 544 26.47 -1.80 20.29
N VAL A 545 26.27 -0.51 20.57
CA VAL A 545 24.98 0.18 20.44
C VAL A 545 25.13 1.40 19.55
N LEU A 546 24.39 1.43 18.45
CA LEU A 546 24.27 2.60 17.59
C LEU A 546 23.08 3.44 18.05
N HIS A 547 23.35 4.59 18.65
CA HIS A 547 22.32 5.50 19.16
C HIS A 547 22.03 6.63 18.18
N HIS A 548 20.74 6.88 17.96
CA HIS A 548 20.20 8.00 17.19
C HIS A 548 19.47 8.94 18.16
N ASP A 549 20.13 10.06 18.53
CA ASP A 549 19.56 11.07 19.43
C ASP A 549 18.47 11.87 18.70
N ILE A 550 17.25 11.37 18.74
CA ILE A 550 16.06 11.89 18.07
C ILE A 550 14.93 12.02 19.10
N PHE A 551 14.19 13.12 19.04
CA PHE A 551 13.01 13.29 19.90
C PHE A 551 11.89 12.32 19.45
N THR A 552 11.50 11.40 20.33
CA THR A 552 10.52 10.33 20.05
C THR A 552 9.28 10.41 20.95
N ASN A 553 9.11 11.49 21.68
CA ASN A 553 7.99 11.68 22.60
C ASN A 553 7.82 10.52 23.62
N GLY A 554 8.95 9.99 24.16
CA GLY A 554 8.97 8.92 25.18
C GLY A 554 8.74 7.51 24.64
N ILE A 555 8.87 7.31 23.32
CA ILE A 555 8.90 5.99 22.69
C ILE A 555 10.37 5.64 22.39
N GLU A 556 10.77 4.45 22.71
CA GLU A 556 12.07 3.88 22.35
C GLU A 556 11.87 2.89 21.21
N TYR A 557 12.54 3.14 20.08
CA TYR A 557 12.60 2.21 18.95
C TYR A 557 13.95 1.53 18.98
N PHE A 558 13.96 0.22 19.09
CA PHE A 558 15.21 -0.57 19.14
C PHE A 558 15.21 -1.66 18.08
N ARG A 559 16.41 -2.04 17.63
CA ARG A 559 16.66 -3.20 16.79
C ARG A 559 17.88 -3.95 17.34
N CYS A 560 17.72 -5.25 17.56
CA CYS A 560 18.81 -6.15 17.91
C CYS A 560 19.19 -6.94 16.65
N PHE A 561 20.44 -6.89 16.26
CA PHE A 561 20.97 -7.57 15.09
C PHE A 561 21.87 -8.71 15.54
N PHE A 562 21.70 -9.86 14.91
CA PHE A 562 22.61 -11.00 15.02
C PHE A 562 23.26 -11.24 13.66
N ASP A 563 24.59 -11.17 13.56
CA ASP A 563 25.30 -11.43 12.31
C ASP A 563 25.21 -12.92 11.94
N VAL A 564 24.64 -13.23 10.78
CA VAL A 564 24.42 -14.60 10.28
C VAL A 564 25.07 -14.84 8.93
N LYS A 565 26.06 -14.04 8.55
CA LYS A 565 26.74 -14.14 7.26
C LYS A 565 27.39 -15.51 7.03
N ASP A 566 27.91 -16.17 8.06
CA ASP A 566 28.47 -17.51 7.99
C ASP A 566 27.41 -18.63 7.85
N LEU A 567 26.12 -18.29 7.89
CA LEU A 567 24.97 -19.20 7.83
C LEU A 567 24.15 -19.06 6.53
N GLU A 568 24.72 -18.48 5.47
CA GLU A 568 24.00 -18.20 4.22
C GLU A 568 23.35 -19.44 3.58
N GLU A 569 23.96 -20.61 3.69
CA GLU A 569 23.38 -21.85 3.14
C GLU A 569 22.06 -22.26 3.80
N TYR A 570 21.75 -21.68 4.98
CA TYR A 570 20.51 -21.90 5.71
C TYR A 570 19.49 -20.78 5.55
N THR A 571 19.66 -19.85 4.60
CA THR A 571 18.82 -18.66 4.42
C THR A 571 17.32 -18.95 4.51
N PRO A 572 16.72 -19.93 3.77
CA PRO A 572 15.28 -20.20 3.86
C PRO A 572 14.85 -20.71 5.25
N TYR A 573 15.70 -21.46 5.94
CA TYR A 573 15.42 -21.91 7.32
C TYR A 573 15.55 -20.78 8.35
N LEU A 574 16.47 -19.84 8.14
CA LEU A 574 16.60 -18.64 8.96
C LEU A 574 15.39 -17.71 8.77
N SER A 575 14.87 -17.63 7.55
CA SER A 575 13.63 -16.90 7.26
C SER A 575 12.44 -17.53 7.98
N LEU A 576 12.29 -18.86 7.89
CA LEU A 576 11.25 -19.57 8.64
C LEU A 576 11.42 -19.41 10.13
N LEU A 577 12.66 -19.48 10.68
CA LEU A 577 12.94 -19.25 12.10
C LEU A 577 12.46 -17.86 12.55
N SER A 578 12.59 -16.81 11.69
CA SER A 578 12.11 -15.49 12.03
C SER A 578 10.57 -15.44 12.17
N GLU A 579 9.84 -16.23 11.41
CA GLU A 579 8.37 -16.33 11.53
C GLU A 579 7.94 -17.11 12.78
N LEU A 580 8.75 -18.10 13.19
CA LEU A 580 8.43 -19.00 14.30
C LEU A 580 8.64 -18.37 15.69
N ILE A 581 9.70 -17.58 15.87
CA ILE A 581 10.14 -17.06 17.20
C ILE A 581 9.03 -16.29 17.93
N SER A 582 8.18 -15.58 17.23
CA SER A 582 7.06 -14.84 17.84
C SER A 582 5.72 -15.59 17.82
N ALA A 583 5.65 -16.74 17.15
CA ALA A 583 4.40 -17.44 16.85
C ALA A 583 4.23 -18.81 17.55
N MET A 584 5.25 -19.25 18.26
CA MET A 584 5.27 -20.51 19.01
C MET A 584 5.11 -20.28 20.51
N ASP A 585 4.76 -21.35 21.26
CA ASP A 585 4.83 -21.34 22.70
C ASP A 585 6.29 -21.20 23.18
N THR A 586 6.50 -20.57 24.34
CA THR A 586 7.78 -20.61 25.06
C THR A 586 7.69 -21.51 26.29
N GLU A 587 8.77 -21.62 27.05
CA GLU A 587 8.69 -22.34 28.33
C GLU A 587 7.75 -21.66 29.33
N LYS A 588 7.70 -20.33 29.32
CA LYS A 588 6.93 -19.53 30.28
C LYS A 588 5.54 -19.15 29.79
N TYR A 589 5.34 -18.95 28.51
CA TYR A 589 4.10 -18.42 27.93
C TYR A 589 3.58 -19.33 26.84
N THR A 590 2.27 -19.51 26.76
CA THR A 590 1.61 -19.95 25.53
C THR A 590 1.71 -18.84 24.47
N LYS A 591 1.55 -19.18 23.19
CA LYS A 591 1.57 -18.22 22.07
C LYS A 591 0.59 -17.05 22.26
N LEU A 592 -0.59 -17.31 22.84
CA LEU A 592 -1.57 -16.25 23.14
C LEU A 592 -1.12 -15.36 24.29
N GLU A 593 -0.62 -15.95 25.37
CA GLU A 593 -0.10 -15.18 26.51
C GLU A 593 1.10 -14.32 26.10
N LEU A 594 2.02 -14.86 25.27
CA LEU A 594 3.16 -14.12 24.74
C LEU A 594 2.70 -12.93 23.89
N SER A 595 1.76 -13.15 22.97
CA SER A 595 1.19 -12.08 22.14
C SER A 595 0.54 -10.98 23.00
N ASN A 596 -0.18 -11.36 24.04
CA ASN A 596 -0.78 -10.41 24.98
C ASN A 596 0.27 -9.63 25.76
N GLU A 597 1.30 -10.30 26.30
CA GLU A 597 2.39 -9.63 27.05
C GLU A 597 3.14 -8.64 26.15
N ILE A 598 3.39 -9.00 24.90
CA ILE A 598 3.99 -8.08 23.92
C ILE A 598 3.16 -6.80 23.77
N LEU A 599 1.85 -6.90 23.54
CA LEU A 599 0.99 -5.72 23.35
C LEU A 599 0.70 -4.95 24.65
N LEU A 600 0.80 -5.59 25.81
CA LEU A 600 0.67 -4.90 27.10
C LEU A 600 1.86 -3.98 27.38
N HIS A 601 3.08 -4.35 26.95
CA HIS A 601 4.33 -3.68 27.30
C HIS A 601 5.04 -3.03 26.11
N ALA A 602 4.72 -3.45 24.87
CA ALA A 602 5.34 -2.95 23.66
C ALA A 602 4.29 -2.48 22.64
N GLY A 603 4.68 -1.57 21.76
CA GLY A 603 3.89 -1.23 20.59
C GLY A 603 3.97 -2.26 19.45
N GLY A 604 4.60 -3.40 19.73
CA GLY A 604 4.86 -4.51 18.84
C GLY A 604 6.31 -4.94 18.80
N ILE A 605 6.53 -6.21 18.48
CA ILE A 605 7.84 -6.81 18.22
C ILE A 605 7.73 -7.49 16.86
N SER A 606 8.75 -7.36 16.02
CA SER A 606 8.85 -8.02 14.72
C SER A 606 10.24 -8.60 14.50
N THR A 607 10.30 -9.67 13.73
CA THR A 607 11.51 -10.40 13.37
C THR A 607 11.66 -10.40 11.86
N ASP A 608 12.87 -10.27 11.35
CA ASP A 608 13.14 -10.26 9.91
C ASP A 608 14.57 -10.74 9.63
N LEU A 609 14.84 -11.04 8.37
CA LEU A 609 16.17 -11.33 7.85
C LEU A 609 16.51 -10.27 6.81
N VAL A 610 17.63 -9.56 6.97
CA VAL A 610 17.97 -8.40 6.16
C VAL A 610 19.38 -8.50 5.58
N VAL A 611 19.55 -8.02 4.35
CA VAL A 611 20.83 -7.97 3.66
C VAL A 611 21.14 -6.52 3.27
N TYR A 612 22.22 -5.96 3.81
CA TYR A 612 22.70 -4.61 3.54
C TYR A 612 23.96 -4.68 2.67
N ALA A 613 23.84 -4.32 1.40
CA ALA A 613 24.98 -4.27 0.48
C ALA A 613 25.89 -3.11 0.83
N ASN A 614 27.21 -3.35 0.84
CA ASN A 614 28.22 -2.29 0.99
C ASN A 614 28.26 -1.41 -0.27
N ARG A 615 28.44 -0.09 -0.07
CA ARG A 615 28.45 0.88 -1.19
C ARG A 615 29.75 0.94 -1.97
N HIS A 616 30.84 0.41 -1.42
CA HIS A 616 32.19 0.58 -1.97
C HIS A 616 32.79 -0.69 -2.56
N ASN A 617 32.15 -1.84 -2.28
CA ASN A 617 32.62 -3.15 -2.72
C ASN A 617 31.44 -4.14 -2.82
N ASP A 618 31.72 -5.37 -3.25
CA ASP A 618 30.71 -6.43 -3.36
C ASP A 618 30.40 -7.14 -2.02
N ASP A 619 30.86 -6.57 -0.90
CA ASP A 619 30.56 -7.12 0.43
C ASP A 619 29.15 -6.73 0.88
N TYR A 620 28.65 -7.42 1.90
CA TYR A 620 27.34 -7.17 2.48
C TYR A 620 27.30 -7.64 3.94
N ARG A 621 26.37 -7.06 4.71
CA ARG A 621 25.99 -7.55 6.02
C ARG A 621 24.74 -8.40 5.88
N PHE A 622 24.72 -9.58 6.47
CA PHE A 622 23.58 -10.47 6.51
C PHE A 622 23.18 -10.67 7.97
N LEU A 623 22.04 -10.08 8.36
CA LEU A 623 21.64 -9.92 9.74
C LEU A 623 20.26 -10.53 9.98
N TRP A 624 20.16 -11.27 11.10
CA TRP A 624 18.86 -11.63 11.67
C TRP A 624 18.46 -10.49 12.62
N GLU A 625 17.34 -9.82 12.32
CA GLU A 625 16.87 -8.62 13.03
C GLU A 625 15.66 -8.96 13.90
N ILE A 626 15.65 -8.49 15.16
CA ILE A 626 14.45 -8.36 15.96
C ILE A 626 14.28 -6.89 16.33
N SER A 627 13.17 -6.31 15.97
CA SER A 627 12.84 -4.90 16.20
C SER A 627 11.62 -4.75 17.08
N GLY A 628 11.61 -3.72 17.90
CA GLY A 628 10.49 -3.40 18.77
C GLY A 628 10.41 -1.93 19.11
N LYS A 629 9.30 -1.57 19.73
CA LYS A 629 9.05 -0.24 20.23
C LYS A 629 8.33 -0.31 21.57
N ALA A 630 8.76 0.53 22.52
CA ALA A 630 8.22 0.55 23.87
C ALA A 630 8.15 1.98 24.41
N LEU A 631 7.27 2.23 25.35
CA LEU A 631 7.39 3.42 26.19
C LEU A 631 8.64 3.28 27.09
N THR A 632 9.33 4.39 27.36
CA THR A 632 10.58 4.44 28.14
C THR A 632 10.51 3.64 29.45
N GLY A 633 9.36 3.61 30.12
CA GLY A 633 9.17 2.84 31.36
C GLY A 633 8.97 1.32 31.19
N GLU A 634 8.76 0.84 29.96
CA GLU A 634 8.44 -0.56 29.65
C GLU A 634 9.61 -1.32 29.01
N THR A 635 10.66 -0.63 28.58
CA THR A 635 11.79 -1.21 27.84
C THR A 635 12.43 -2.42 28.52
N GLU A 636 12.67 -2.36 29.83
CA GLU A 636 13.25 -3.49 30.60
C GLU A 636 12.38 -4.75 30.51
N LYS A 637 11.05 -4.59 30.60
CA LYS A 637 10.10 -5.70 30.49
C LYS A 637 10.07 -6.27 29.06
N VAL A 638 10.17 -5.42 28.04
CA VAL A 638 10.24 -5.86 26.65
C VAL A 638 11.50 -6.70 26.41
N PHE A 639 12.64 -6.31 26.96
CA PHE A 639 13.87 -7.09 26.85
C PHE A 639 13.81 -8.43 27.62
N ASP A 640 13.03 -8.53 28.71
CA ASP A 640 12.71 -9.80 29.35
C ASP A 640 11.90 -10.73 28.42
N LEU A 641 10.95 -10.17 27.64
CA LEU A 641 10.18 -10.92 26.64
C LEU A 641 11.08 -11.35 25.48
N LEU A 642 11.95 -10.47 24.98
CA LEU A 642 12.94 -10.84 23.95
C LEU A 642 13.81 -12.00 24.39
N ALA A 643 14.34 -11.94 25.61
CA ALA A 643 15.18 -13.01 26.16
C ALA A 643 14.41 -14.35 26.20
N GLU A 644 13.14 -14.33 26.63
CA GLU A 644 12.30 -15.52 26.66
C GLU A 644 12.05 -16.08 25.25
N MET A 645 11.72 -15.19 24.27
CA MET A 645 11.49 -15.58 22.88
C MET A 645 12.73 -16.20 22.24
N LEU A 646 13.91 -15.61 22.43
CA LEU A 646 15.13 -16.04 21.75
C LEU A 646 15.72 -17.33 22.36
N THR A 647 15.51 -17.57 23.66
CA THR A 647 16.15 -18.70 24.36
C THR A 647 15.23 -19.88 24.64
N ASN A 648 13.91 -19.66 24.73
CA ASN A 648 12.97 -20.64 25.27
C ASN A 648 11.79 -20.99 24.34
N THR A 649 11.82 -20.57 23.07
CA THR A 649 10.78 -20.93 22.09
C THR A 649 10.79 -22.42 21.79
N LYS A 650 9.60 -23.06 21.85
CA LYS A 650 9.41 -24.50 21.66
C LYS A 650 9.28 -24.84 20.17
N LEU A 651 10.40 -24.93 19.47
CA LEU A 651 10.46 -25.19 18.03
C LEU A 651 10.12 -26.65 17.63
N PHE A 652 9.65 -27.49 18.57
CA PHE A 652 9.37 -28.92 18.37
C PHE A 652 7.86 -29.24 18.28
N ASP A 653 6.97 -28.25 18.34
CA ASP A 653 5.53 -28.46 18.15
C ASP A 653 5.20 -28.68 16.66
N GLU A 654 5.14 -29.93 16.24
CA GLU A 654 4.91 -30.34 14.84
C GLU A 654 3.61 -29.78 14.27
N LYS A 655 2.51 -29.82 15.06
CA LYS A 655 1.20 -29.32 14.60
C LYS A 655 1.28 -27.82 14.32
N ARG A 656 1.84 -27.08 15.27
CA ARG A 656 1.93 -25.61 15.13
C ARG A 656 2.88 -25.20 14.02
N LEU A 657 3.99 -25.94 13.86
CA LEU A 657 4.97 -25.71 12.79
C LEU A 657 4.29 -25.88 11.41
N TYR A 658 3.51 -26.95 11.23
CA TYR A 658 2.73 -27.16 10.00
C TYR A 658 1.72 -26.03 9.74
N GLU A 659 0.94 -25.63 10.77
CA GLU A 659 -0.01 -24.51 10.67
C GLU A 659 0.67 -23.22 10.17
N ILE A 660 1.85 -22.89 10.72
CA ILE A 660 2.59 -21.67 10.32
C ILE A 660 3.10 -21.79 8.89
N ILE A 661 3.67 -22.93 8.50
CA ILE A 661 4.15 -23.15 7.10
C ILE A 661 3.01 -22.99 6.10
N ALA A 662 1.85 -23.60 6.35
CA ALA A 662 0.70 -23.53 5.47
C ALA A 662 0.10 -22.10 5.38
N GLU A 663 0.01 -21.41 6.52
CA GLU A 663 -0.42 -20.01 6.59
C GLU A 663 0.57 -19.09 5.84
N SER A 664 1.86 -19.22 6.11
CA SER A 664 2.93 -18.41 5.48
C SER A 664 2.96 -18.62 3.96
N ARG A 665 2.81 -19.87 3.50
CA ARG A 665 2.68 -20.15 2.05
C ARG A 665 1.50 -19.40 1.43
N SER A 666 0.30 -19.47 2.04
CA SER A 666 -0.90 -18.79 1.53
C SER A 666 -0.73 -17.27 1.47
N ILE A 667 -0.19 -16.67 2.54
CA ILE A 667 0.09 -15.23 2.61
C ILE A 667 1.13 -14.84 1.54
N LYS A 668 2.20 -15.64 1.40
CA LYS A 668 3.27 -15.39 0.43
C LYS A 668 2.75 -15.44 -1.00
N GLN A 669 1.98 -16.44 -1.37
CA GLN A 669 1.35 -16.54 -2.68
C GLN A 669 0.54 -15.28 -3.01
N SER A 670 -0.34 -14.88 -2.10
CA SER A 670 -1.16 -13.68 -2.28
C SER A 670 -0.30 -12.41 -2.43
N SER A 671 0.79 -12.29 -1.67
CA SER A 671 1.71 -11.15 -1.72
C SER A 671 2.49 -11.07 -3.03
N LEU A 672 3.04 -12.20 -3.50
CA LEU A 672 3.80 -12.26 -4.77
C LEU A 672 2.96 -11.84 -5.97
N LEU A 673 1.70 -12.25 -6.00
CA LEU A 673 0.76 -11.90 -7.09
C LEU A 673 0.28 -10.46 -6.99
N SER A 674 -0.07 -9.97 -5.80
CA SER A 674 -0.57 -8.60 -5.61
C SER A 674 0.49 -7.53 -5.86
N ALA A 675 1.76 -7.86 -5.59
CA ALA A 675 2.92 -7.01 -5.79
C ALA A 675 3.81 -7.50 -6.95
N GLY A 676 3.21 -7.96 -8.05
CA GLY A 676 3.90 -8.62 -9.17
C GLY A 676 5.06 -7.81 -9.74
N HIS A 677 4.98 -6.47 -9.77
CA HIS A 677 6.07 -5.60 -10.23
C HIS A 677 7.31 -5.69 -9.32
N THR A 678 7.15 -5.63 -8.00
CA THR A 678 8.29 -5.78 -7.07
C THR A 678 8.82 -7.21 -7.05
N THR A 679 7.95 -8.19 -7.21
CA THR A 679 8.31 -9.60 -7.35
C THR A 679 9.17 -9.83 -8.60
N ALA A 680 8.76 -9.30 -9.76
CA ALA A 680 9.51 -9.41 -11.01
C ALA A 680 10.88 -8.72 -10.93
N VAL A 681 10.96 -7.50 -10.37
CA VAL A 681 12.23 -6.79 -10.16
C VAL A 681 13.14 -7.58 -9.21
N GLY A 682 12.63 -8.02 -8.04
CA GLY A 682 13.40 -8.78 -7.05
C GLY A 682 13.97 -10.06 -7.64
N ARG A 683 13.13 -10.80 -8.39
CA ARG A 683 13.55 -12.03 -9.10
C ARG A 683 14.63 -11.75 -10.14
N ALA A 684 14.46 -10.74 -10.96
CA ALA A 684 15.43 -10.37 -11.98
C ALA A 684 16.76 -9.88 -11.38
N MET A 685 16.73 -9.11 -10.29
CA MET A 685 17.94 -8.71 -9.56
C MET A 685 18.73 -9.91 -9.02
N ALA A 686 18.05 -10.98 -8.64
CA ALA A 686 18.68 -12.20 -8.13
C ALA A 686 19.50 -12.98 -9.19
N TYR A 687 19.30 -12.68 -10.48
CA TYR A 687 20.11 -13.27 -11.55
C TYR A 687 21.57 -12.78 -11.52
N MET A 688 21.80 -11.58 -10.99
CA MET A 688 23.11 -10.91 -11.09
C MET A 688 23.77 -10.62 -9.75
N LYS A 689 23.02 -10.46 -8.66
CA LYS A 689 23.57 -10.01 -7.38
C LYS A 689 23.35 -10.99 -6.25
N LYS A 690 24.43 -11.31 -5.51
CA LYS A 690 24.41 -12.26 -4.39
C LYS A 690 23.46 -11.81 -3.27
N ASN A 691 23.45 -10.54 -2.92
CA ASN A 691 22.54 -10.00 -1.92
C ASN A 691 21.07 -10.09 -2.33
N ALA A 692 20.75 -9.87 -3.61
CA ALA A 692 19.42 -10.07 -4.17
C ALA A 692 19.05 -11.55 -4.24
N TYR A 693 19.99 -12.44 -4.58
CA TYR A 693 19.83 -13.89 -4.52
C TYR A 693 19.45 -14.37 -3.10
N LEU A 694 20.13 -13.88 -2.07
CA LEU A 694 19.76 -14.17 -0.68
C LEU A 694 18.37 -13.63 -0.34
N THR A 695 18.05 -12.40 -0.77
CA THR A 695 16.73 -11.79 -0.55
C THR A 695 15.61 -12.60 -1.19
N GLU A 696 15.86 -13.22 -2.33
CA GLU A 696 14.91 -14.11 -3.02
C GLU A 696 14.60 -15.36 -2.19
N TYR A 697 15.59 -15.91 -1.46
CA TYR A 697 15.43 -17.02 -0.51
C TYR A 697 14.93 -16.58 0.88
N ILE A 698 14.90 -15.29 1.16
CA ILE A 698 14.28 -14.74 2.37
C ILE A 698 12.77 -14.53 2.16
N ARG A 699 12.37 -13.94 1.02
CA ARG A 699 11.00 -13.46 0.86
C ARG A 699 10.43 -13.48 -0.56
N GLY A 700 11.19 -13.92 -1.56
CA GLY A 700 10.78 -13.99 -2.96
C GLY A 700 10.13 -15.32 -3.37
N ILE A 701 10.11 -15.56 -4.70
CA ILE A 701 9.58 -16.80 -5.29
C ILE A 701 10.34 -18.02 -4.78
N ALA A 702 11.65 -17.92 -4.61
CA ALA A 702 12.45 -19.03 -4.12
C ALA A 702 12.12 -19.44 -2.68
N TYR A 703 11.74 -18.48 -1.82
CA TYR A 703 11.23 -18.77 -0.48
C TYR A 703 9.84 -19.40 -0.54
N TYR A 704 8.98 -18.91 -1.42
CA TYR A 704 7.68 -19.54 -1.65
C TYR A 704 7.82 -21.01 -2.11
N ASP A 705 8.71 -21.30 -3.05
CA ASP A 705 9.03 -22.66 -3.50
C ASP A 705 9.50 -23.54 -2.32
N PHE A 706 10.31 -23.00 -1.40
CA PHE A 706 10.72 -23.70 -0.18
C PHE A 706 9.53 -24.03 0.73
N LEU A 707 8.60 -23.10 0.94
CA LEU A 707 7.39 -23.34 1.75
C LEU A 707 6.49 -24.40 1.12
N CYS A 708 6.33 -24.37 -0.22
CA CYS A 708 5.58 -25.39 -0.96
C CYS A 708 6.18 -26.79 -0.77
N ASP A 709 7.49 -26.91 -0.93
CA ASP A 709 8.22 -28.16 -0.76
C ASP A 709 8.13 -28.70 0.68
N LEU A 710 8.18 -27.81 1.68
CA LEU A 710 8.02 -28.19 3.08
C LEU A 710 6.60 -28.66 3.41
N GLU A 711 5.57 -27.96 2.90
CA GLU A 711 4.19 -28.35 3.16
C GLU A 711 3.85 -29.70 2.50
N GLU A 712 4.29 -29.92 1.25
CA GLU A 712 4.04 -31.16 0.51
C GLU A 712 4.73 -32.37 1.15
N HIS A 713 5.95 -32.20 1.68
CA HIS A 713 6.77 -33.29 2.24
C HIS A 713 6.92 -33.18 3.76
N PHE A 714 5.97 -32.52 4.45
CA PHE A 714 6.13 -32.19 5.87
C PHE A 714 6.38 -33.43 6.74
N ASP A 715 5.57 -34.45 6.61
CA ASP A 715 5.70 -35.68 7.42
C ASP A 715 7.04 -36.40 7.23
N GLU A 716 7.63 -36.29 6.07
CA GLU A 716 8.93 -36.91 5.75
C GLU A 716 10.09 -36.08 6.31
N ARG A 717 9.95 -34.72 6.39
CA ARG A 717 11.04 -33.78 6.67
C ARG A 717 10.98 -33.14 8.06
N LYS A 718 9.88 -33.25 8.77
CA LYS A 718 9.65 -32.54 10.05
C LYS A 718 10.72 -32.78 11.09
N GLU A 719 11.25 -34.01 11.22
CA GLU A 719 12.31 -34.33 12.19
C GLU A 719 13.63 -33.61 11.87
N ASN A 720 14.03 -33.60 10.59
CA ASN A 720 15.22 -32.86 10.13
C ASN A 720 14.99 -31.35 10.27
N LEU A 721 13.83 -30.84 9.83
CA LEU A 721 13.44 -29.44 9.93
C LEU A 721 13.54 -28.93 11.39
N ILE A 722 12.93 -29.62 12.35
CA ILE A 722 12.95 -29.27 13.76
C ILE A 722 14.39 -29.26 14.28
N SER A 723 15.18 -30.28 13.95
CA SER A 723 16.58 -30.39 14.37
C SER A 723 17.43 -29.25 13.81
N VAL A 724 17.24 -28.87 12.54
CA VAL A 724 17.94 -27.74 11.91
C VAL A 724 17.54 -26.43 12.57
N LEU A 725 16.24 -26.18 12.77
CA LEU A 725 15.74 -24.94 13.40
C LEU A 725 16.24 -24.76 14.83
N GLN A 726 16.25 -25.84 15.64
CA GLN A 726 16.78 -25.80 17.00
C GLN A 726 18.29 -25.53 17.05
N ALA A 727 19.05 -26.15 16.13
CA ALA A 727 20.48 -25.92 16.03
C ALA A 727 20.79 -24.49 15.54
N LEU A 728 20.01 -23.96 14.58
CA LEU A 728 20.12 -22.57 14.10
C LEU A 728 19.80 -21.56 15.21
N ALA A 729 18.72 -21.76 15.97
CA ALA A 729 18.37 -20.87 17.06
C ALA A 729 19.50 -20.75 18.08
N LYS A 730 20.12 -21.88 18.47
CA LYS A 730 21.28 -21.90 19.37
C LYS A 730 22.52 -21.23 18.77
N LYS A 731 22.70 -21.35 17.45
CA LYS A 731 23.85 -20.78 16.74
C LYS A 731 23.73 -19.29 16.51
N VAL A 732 22.51 -18.79 16.27
CA VAL A 732 22.21 -17.38 15.99
C VAL A 732 22.19 -16.54 17.25
N PHE A 733 21.46 -16.99 18.28
CA PHE A 733 21.18 -16.18 19.48
C PHE A 733 22.27 -16.29 20.53
N VAL A 734 23.43 -15.72 20.23
CA VAL A 734 24.61 -15.66 21.09
C VAL A 734 25.13 -14.23 21.21
N LYS A 735 25.80 -13.90 22.31
CA LYS A 735 26.31 -12.55 22.61
C LYS A 735 27.27 -12.03 21.54
N GLU A 736 28.19 -12.89 21.09
CA GLU A 736 29.22 -12.50 20.09
C GLU A 736 28.68 -11.99 18.77
N ARG A 737 27.41 -12.31 18.42
CA ARG A 737 26.74 -11.87 17.19
C ARG A 737 25.90 -10.62 17.37
N LEU A 738 25.65 -10.22 18.65
CA LEU A 738 24.67 -9.19 18.97
C LEU A 738 25.26 -7.78 18.79
N SER A 739 24.52 -6.95 18.05
CA SER A 739 24.64 -5.49 18.07
C SER A 739 23.26 -4.87 18.16
N VAL A 740 23.16 -3.64 18.64
CA VAL A 740 21.87 -2.98 18.88
C VAL A 740 21.86 -1.58 18.28
N ASP A 741 20.71 -1.20 17.84
CA ASP A 741 20.38 0.13 17.32
C ASP A 741 19.25 0.70 18.20
N LEU A 742 19.37 1.97 18.59
CA LEU A 742 18.39 2.67 19.41
C LEU A 742 18.06 4.05 18.82
N THR A 743 16.81 4.29 18.53
CA THR A 743 16.28 5.63 18.23
C THR A 743 15.47 6.13 19.42
N SER A 744 15.98 7.10 20.11
CA SER A 744 15.35 7.76 21.27
C SER A 744 16.11 9.04 21.63
N GLY A 745 15.53 9.88 22.50
CA GLY A 745 16.31 10.86 23.24
C GLY A 745 17.28 10.20 24.22
N LYS A 746 18.11 11.00 24.88
CA LYS A 746 19.12 10.49 25.84
C LYS A 746 18.52 9.78 27.05
N GLU A 747 17.28 10.06 27.37
CA GLU A 747 16.52 9.41 28.44
C GLU A 747 16.31 7.91 28.20
N GLY A 748 16.29 7.44 26.94
CA GLY A 748 16.17 6.03 26.61
C GLY A 748 17.43 5.18 26.81
N LEU A 749 18.59 5.80 26.96
CA LEU A 749 19.86 5.08 27.07
C LEU A 749 19.93 4.20 28.34
N LYS A 750 19.43 4.69 29.47
CA LYS A 750 19.50 3.93 30.73
C LYS A 750 18.52 2.78 30.79
N PRO A 751 17.26 2.93 30.39
CA PRO A 751 16.34 1.80 30.23
C PRO A 751 16.88 0.73 29.28
N LEU A 752 17.47 1.13 28.14
CA LEU A 752 18.10 0.19 27.22
C LEU A 752 19.27 -0.59 27.88
N GLU A 753 20.15 0.10 28.54
CA GLU A 753 21.28 -0.54 29.24
C GLU A 753 20.81 -1.60 30.25
N ASN A 754 19.77 -1.29 31.02
CA ASN A 754 19.17 -2.21 31.98
C ASN A 754 18.53 -3.41 31.28
N GLY A 755 17.79 -3.16 30.19
CA GLY A 755 17.17 -4.20 29.37
C GLY A 755 18.19 -5.11 28.71
N LEU A 756 19.24 -4.53 28.09
CA LEU A 756 20.35 -5.29 27.52
C LEU A 756 21.06 -6.16 28.57
N SER A 757 21.32 -5.66 29.80
CA SER A 757 21.89 -6.47 30.87
C SER A 757 21.07 -7.75 31.11
N ARG A 758 19.73 -7.65 31.12
CA ARG A 758 18.84 -8.80 31.32
C ARG A 758 18.87 -9.78 30.14
N LEU A 759 18.94 -9.25 28.91
CA LEU A 759 19.03 -10.08 27.71
C LEU A 759 20.33 -10.85 27.65
N ILE A 760 21.49 -10.17 27.84
CA ILE A 760 22.79 -10.81 27.77
C ILE A 760 23.05 -11.81 28.91
N ASP A 761 22.43 -11.63 30.08
CA ASP A 761 22.52 -12.60 31.20
C ASP A 761 21.89 -13.96 30.81
N ARG A 762 21.00 -14.00 29.82
CA ARG A 762 20.35 -15.22 29.36
C ARG A 762 20.93 -15.78 28.06
N LEU A 763 21.56 -14.94 27.22
CA LEU A 763 22.21 -15.41 26.01
C LEU A 763 23.53 -16.12 26.30
N PRO A 764 23.85 -17.26 25.68
CA PRO A 764 25.20 -17.86 25.78
C PRO A 764 26.23 -16.94 25.10
N ASP A 765 27.48 -17.03 25.56
CA ASP A 765 28.57 -16.20 25.03
C ASP A 765 28.83 -16.53 23.55
N SER A 766 28.94 -17.82 23.25
CA SER A 766 29.11 -18.37 21.88
C SER A 766 28.48 -19.77 21.81
N ALA A 767 28.33 -20.30 20.60
CA ALA A 767 27.81 -21.65 20.37
C ALA A 767 28.72 -22.51 19.49
N GLU A 768 29.14 -23.66 20.05
CA GLU A 768 29.87 -24.71 19.31
C GLU A 768 28.92 -25.69 18.60
N GLU A 769 27.62 -25.33 18.42
CA GLU A 769 26.60 -26.20 17.82
C GLU A 769 27.00 -26.63 16.41
N LYS A 770 26.99 -27.94 16.16
CA LYS A 770 27.21 -28.50 14.83
C LYS A 770 25.89 -28.51 14.06
N LEU A 771 25.82 -27.71 13.01
CA LEU A 771 24.63 -27.67 12.15
C LEU A 771 24.54 -28.97 11.33
N LEU A 772 23.31 -29.48 11.20
CA LEU A 772 23.00 -30.56 10.29
C LEU A 772 22.88 -29.99 8.87
N LYS A 773 23.29 -30.78 7.86
CA LYS A 773 23.11 -30.37 6.48
C LYS A 773 21.59 -30.25 6.22
N PRO A 774 21.14 -29.14 5.65
CA PRO A 774 19.74 -28.97 5.31
C PRO A 774 19.34 -29.92 4.18
N GLU A 775 18.13 -30.49 4.26
CA GLU A 775 17.62 -31.35 3.17
C GLU A 775 17.25 -30.53 1.96
N TYR A 776 16.67 -29.34 2.14
CA TYR A 776 16.44 -28.39 1.07
C TYR A 776 17.72 -27.56 0.82
N SER A 777 18.18 -27.56 -0.42
CA SER A 777 19.35 -26.78 -0.82
C SER A 777 18.94 -25.66 -1.76
N MET A 778 19.48 -24.46 -1.52
CA MET A 778 19.29 -23.34 -2.43
C MET A 778 19.84 -23.66 -3.83
N LYS A 779 19.03 -23.40 -4.86
CA LYS A 779 19.37 -23.66 -6.26
C LYS A 779 19.83 -22.37 -6.95
N PRO A 780 20.73 -22.45 -7.94
CA PRO A 780 20.98 -21.32 -8.83
C PRO A 780 19.67 -20.86 -9.47
N ILE A 781 19.49 -19.53 -9.57
CA ILE A 781 18.36 -18.95 -10.27
C ILE A 781 18.77 -18.73 -11.71
N VAL A 782 18.00 -19.29 -12.64
CA VAL A 782 18.25 -19.14 -14.09
C VAL A 782 17.74 -17.76 -14.52
N GLY A 783 18.51 -17.03 -15.32
CA GLY A 783 18.10 -15.72 -15.82
C GLY A 783 16.99 -15.82 -16.88
N ASN A 784 16.22 -14.75 -17.02
CA ASN A 784 15.14 -14.57 -17.99
C ASN A 784 14.00 -15.57 -17.80
N GLU A 785 13.17 -15.31 -16.81
CA GLU A 785 12.02 -16.17 -16.48
C GLU A 785 10.69 -15.48 -16.81
N GLY A 786 9.76 -16.27 -17.34
CA GLY A 786 8.34 -15.93 -17.52
C GLY A 786 7.46 -16.70 -16.54
N PHE A 787 6.68 -16.02 -15.71
CA PHE A 787 5.77 -16.63 -14.75
C PHE A 787 4.33 -16.46 -15.23
N LYS A 788 3.68 -17.58 -15.54
CA LYS A 788 2.27 -17.61 -15.92
C LYS A 788 1.37 -17.51 -14.71
N THR A 789 0.33 -16.70 -14.82
CA THR A 789 -0.72 -16.53 -13.82
C THR A 789 -2.09 -16.53 -14.49
N ALA A 790 -3.15 -16.67 -13.69
CA ALA A 790 -4.52 -16.52 -14.17
C ALA A 790 -4.96 -15.05 -14.30
N GLY A 791 -4.09 -14.09 -14.00
CA GLY A 791 -4.34 -12.66 -14.12
C GLY A 791 -4.47 -12.20 -15.57
N LYS A 792 -5.11 -11.03 -15.76
CA LYS A 792 -5.31 -10.39 -17.09
C LYS A 792 -4.24 -9.35 -17.41
N VAL A 793 -3.36 -9.05 -16.47
CA VAL A 793 -2.35 -7.99 -16.58
C VAL A 793 -0.95 -8.55 -16.42
N GLN A 794 0.03 -7.81 -16.93
CA GLN A 794 1.43 -8.17 -16.90
C GLN A 794 2.22 -7.24 -15.97
N TYR A 795 3.35 -7.75 -15.51
CA TYR A 795 4.40 -7.03 -14.79
C TYR A 795 5.71 -7.38 -15.48
N VAL A 796 6.26 -6.46 -16.26
CA VAL A 796 7.45 -6.69 -17.09
C VAL A 796 8.61 -5.95 -16.48
N ALA A 797 9.65 -6.64 -16.02
CA ALA A 797 10.82 -6.04 -15.39
C ALA A 797 12.09 -6.28 -16.21
N ARG A 798 12.81 -5.18 -16.52
CA ARG A 798 14.18 -5.21 -17.08
C ARG A 798 15.14 -4.71 -16.01
N VAL A 799 16.24 -5.43 -15.82
CA VAL A 799 17.26 -5.06 -14.83
C VAL A 799 18.66 -5.20 -15.37
N GLY A 800 19.63 -4.55 -14.72
CA GLY A 800 21.06 -4.71 -15.00
C GLY A 800 21.92 -3.91 -14.05
N ASN A 801 23.25 -3.99 -14.23
CA ASN A 801 24.21 -3.26 -13.40
C ASN A 801 25.25 -2.54 -14.25
N SER A 802 25.43 -1.25 -13.98
CA SER A 802 26.40 -0.40 -14.70
C SER A 802 27.76 -0.32 -14.01
N SER A 803 27.83 -0.45 -12.68
CA SER A 803 29.08 -0.29 -11.92
C SER A 803 30.05 -1.43 -12.17
N GLU A 804 29.58 -2.66 -12.36
CA GLU A 804 30.41 -3.84 -12.73
C GLU A 804 31.08 -3.66 -14.09
N LYS A 805 30.54 -2.77 -14.94
CA LYS A 805 31.10 -2.40 -16.24
C LYS A 805 31.88 -1.09 -16.21
N GLY A 806 32.21 -0.62 -15.00
CA GLY A 806 33.08 0.54 -14.77
C GLY A 806 32.41 1.90 -14.96
N ILE A 807 31.07 1.99 -14.96
CA ILE A 807 30.35 3.26 -15.01
C ILE A 807 30.05 3.71 -13.59
N ALA A 808 30.62 4.84 -13.19
CA ALA A 808 30.39 5.41 -11.86
C ALA A 808 29.00 6.02 -11.73
N TYR A 809 28.43 5.92 -10.54
CA TYR A 809 27.18 6.57 -10.17
C TYR A 809 27.34 8.09 -10.07
N ASN A 810 26.30 8.81 -10.49
CA ASN A 810 26.20 10.28 -10.37
C ASN A 810 24.76 10.64 -9.90
N GLY A 811 24.60 11.72 -9.14
CA GLY A 811 23.30 12.18 -8.67
C GLY A 811 22.28 12.47 -9.77
N VAL A 812 22.72 12.75 -11.01
CA VAL A 812 21.86 12.87 -12.20
C VAL A 812 21.03 11.60 -12.43
N ASN A 813 21.51 10.42 -12.01
CA ASN A 813 20.76 9.16 -12.11
C ASN A 813 19.42 9.19 -11.34
N LYS A 814 19.31 10.02 -10.28
CA LYS A 814 18.03 10.25 -9.59
C LYS A 814 17.10 11.14 -10.42
N VAL A 815 17.68 12.13 -11.14
CA VAL A 815 16.89 13.01 -12.03
C VAL A 815 16.32 12.20 -13.20
N LEU A 816 17.05 11.20 -13.71
CA LEU A 816 16.55 10.29 -14.74
C LEU A 816 15.27 9.55 -14.32
N LYS A 817 15.15 9.19 -13.05
CA LYS A 817 13.91 8.57 -12.53
C LYS A 817 12.71 9.48 -12.75
N THR A 818 12.85 10.78 -12.46
CA THR A 818 11.78 11.76 -12.66
C THR A 818 11.50 11.99 -14.16
N ILE A 819 12.55 12.16 -14.98
CA ILE A 819 12.41 12.35 -16.43
C ILE A 819 11.71 11.14 -17.06
N LEU A 820 12.27 9.96 -16.87
CA LEU A 820 11.74 8.75 -17.51
C LEU A 820 10.37 8.37 -16.97
N GLY A 821 10.19 8.47 -15.64
CA GLY A 821 8.95 8.07 -14.95
C GLY A 821 7.75 8.95 -15.27
N TYR A 822 7.95 10.22 -15.64
CA TYR A 822 6.87 11.16 -15.90
C TYR A 822 6.78 11.68 -17.33
N ASP A 823 7.77 11.41 -18.18
CA ASP A 823 7.70 11.77 -19.60
C ASP A 823 7.71 10.53 -20.49
N TYR A 824 8.87 9.92 -20.76
CA TYR A 824 8.97 8.87 -21.76
C TYR A 824 8.16 7.61 -21.40
N LEU A 825 8.45 7.02 -20.24
CA LEU A 825 7.78 5.79 -19.85
C LEU A 825 6.30 6.01 -19.56
N TRP A 826 5.94 7.15 -18.96
CA TRP A 826 4.53 7.50 -18.72
C TRP A 826 3.75 7.57 -20.02
N ASN A 827 4.26 8.27 -21.01
CA ASN A 827 3.59 8.43 -22.28
C ASN A 827 3.51 7.12 -23.08
N GLU A 828 4.62 6.38 -23.18
CA GLU A 828 4.69 5.18 -24.03
C GLU A 828 4.00 3.97 -23.39
N VAL A 829 4.19 3.74 -22.07
CA VAL A 829 3.68 2.54 -21.40
C VAL A 829 2.28 2.75 -20.83
N ARG A 830 2.00 3.92 -20.20
CA ARG A 830 0.71 4.19 -19.60
C ARG A 830 -0.27 4.82 -20.60
N VAL A 831 0.02 6.01 -21.11
CA VAL A 831 -0.93 6.79 -21.93
C VAL A 831 -1.25 6.07 -23.24
N LYS A 832 -0.23 5.62 -23.96
CA LYS A 832 -0.38 4.89 -25.23
C LYS A 832 -0.60 3.41 -25.02
N GLY A 833 0.16 2.80 -24.12
CA GLY A 833 0.14 1.35 -23.87
C GLY A 833 -1.00 0.88 -22.97
N GLY A 834 -1.65 1.79 -22.22
CA GLY A 834 -2.78 1.47 -21.34
C GLY A 834 -2.40 0.77 -20.02
N ALA A 835 -1.12 0.74 -19.63
CA ALA A 835 -0.72 0.26 -18.32
C ALA A 835 -1.18 1.22 -17.21
N TYR A 836 -1.45 0.69 -16.01
CA TYR A 836 -1.78 1.52 -14.86
C TYR A 836 -0.59 2.34 -14.36
N GLY A 837 0.63 1.79 -14.44
CA GLY A 837 1.84 2.51 -14.05
C GLY A 837 3.11 1.91 -14.62
N VAL A 838 4.18 2.68 -14.52
CA VAL A 838 5.52 2.28 -14.90
C VAL A 838 6.53 2.96 -13.98
N MET A 839 7.57 2.25 -13.59
CA MET A 839 8.57 2.72 -12.65
C MET A 839 9.98 2.40 -13.16
N CYS A 840 10.94 3.25 -12.78
CA CYS A 840 12.35 2.98 -12.99
C CYS A 840 13.17 3.51 -11.81
N ALA A 841 14.36 2.97 -11.61
CA ALA A 841 15.34 3.54 -10.70
C ALA A 841 16.76 3.12 -11.10
N PHE A 842 17.73 3.98 -10.79
CA PHE A 842 19.16 3.76 -10.99
C PHE A 842 19.89 4.10 -9.69
N THR A 843 20.37 3.07 -9.01
CA THR A 843 20.91 3.19 -7.65
C THR A 843 22.41 3.43 -7.63
N ASP A 844 22.90 3.88 -6.49
CA ASP A 844 24.34 4.09 -6.22
C ASP A 844 25.15 2.78 -6.11
N LEU A 845 24.50 1.62 -6.05
CA LEU A 845 25.10 0.30 -6.27
C LEU A 845 25.30 -0.03 -7.77
N GLY A 846 24.93 0.89 -8.66
CA GLY A 846 24.94 0.69 -10.11
C GLY A 846 23.79 -0.16 -10.64
N ASN A 847 22.89 -0.61 -9.78
CA ASN A 847 21.70 -1.34 -10.22
C ASN A 847 20.71 -0.40 -10.91
N GLY A 848 20.22 -0.81 -12.06
CA GLY A 848 19.13 -0.12 -12.76
C GLY A 848 17.97 -1.09 -13.04
N TYR A 849 16.75 -0.57 -12.96
CA TYR A 849 15.57 -1.32 -13.39
C TYR A 849 14.52 -0.41 -14.03
N MET A 850 13.70 -1.02 -14.88
CA MET A 850 12.43 -0.51 -15.38
C MET A 850 11.39 -1.59 -15.23
N VAL A 851 10.16 -1.24 -14.80
CA VAL A 851 9.08 -2.22 -14.58
C VAL A 851 7.72 -1.61 -14.87
N SER A 852 6.84 -2.35 -15.55
CA SER A 852 5.44 -1.99 -15.73
C SER A 852 4.56 -2.56 -14.62
N TYR A 853 3.41 -1.92 -14.39
CA TYR A 853 2.45 -2.29 -13.35
C TYR A 853 1.04 -2.34 -13.92
N ARG A 854 0.39 -3.51 -13.78
CA ARG A 854 -0.93 -3.79 -14.38
C ARG A 854 -1.00 -3.40 -15.85
N ASP A 855 -0.11 -3.99 -16.63
CA ASP A 855 0.13 -3.70 -18.03
C ASP A 855 -0.67 -4.67 -18.91
N PRO A 856 -1.44 -4.22 -19.90
CA PRO A 856 -2.05 -5.11 -20.88
C PRO A 856 -1.05 -5.73 -21.85
N ASN A 857 0.16 -5.15 -21.96
CA ASN A 857 1.20 -5.55 -22.92
C ASN A 857 2.40 -6.21 -22.23
N LEU A 858 3.19 -6.99 -22.98
CA LEU A 858 4.42 -7.61 -22.50
C LEU A 858 5.58 -7.32 -23.46
N ALA A 859 5.52 -7.84 -24.67
CA ALA A 859 6.59 -7.69 -25.66
C ALA A 859 6.75 -6.22 -26.09
N GLU A 860 5.67 -5.54 -26.33
CA GLU A 860 5.62 -4.14 -26.71
C GLU A 860 6.22 -3.23 -25.64
N THR A 861 5.91 -3.50 -24.37
CA THR A 861 6.49 -2.77 -23.23
C THR A 861 8.00 -3.03 -23.10
N ASN A 862 8.44 -4.27 -23.33
CA ASN A 862 9.88 -4.55 -23.38
C ASN A 862 10.60 -3.77 -24.49
N GLU A 863 9.98 -3.61 -25.67
CA GLU A 863 10.53 -2.78 -26.76
C GLU A 863 10.63 -1.31 -26.39
N VAL A 864 9.65 -0.79 -25.62
CA VAL A 864 9.71 0.60 -25.11
C VAL A 864 10.92 0.76 -24.19
N PHE A 865 11.15 -0.18 -23.26
CA PHE A 865 12.30 -0.13 -22.37
C PHE A 865 13.64 -0.12 -23.14
N GLU A 866 13.73 -0.90 -24.22
CA GLU A 866 14.96 -0.94 -25.05
C GLU A 866 15.24 0.36 -25.82
N LYS A 867 14.22 1.21 -26.04
CA LYS A 867 14.35 2.50 -26.73
C LYS A 867 14.73 3.65 -25.78
N VAL A 868 14.75 3.45 -24.45
CA VAL A 868 15.11 4.49 -23.47
C VAL A 868 16.47 5.14 -23.72
N PRO A 869 17.55 4.39 -24.05
CA PRO A 869 18.84 5.06 -24.36
C PRO A 869 18.74 6.05 -25.53
N ALA A 870 18.03 5.69 -26.60
CA ALA A 870 17.86 6.55 -27.76
C ALA A 870 17.06 7.82 -27.42
N TYR A 871 16.04 7.71 -26.57
CA TYR A 871 15.31 8.86 -26.04
C TYR A 871 16.24 9.79 -25.25
N LEU A 872 17.08 9.25 -24.36
CA LEU A 872 18.01 10.04 -23.56
C LEU A 872 19.12 10.70 -24.42
N GLU A 873 19.64 10.02 -25.45
CA GLU A 873 20.60 10.61 -26.39
C GLU A 873 20.03 11.83 -27.15
N ALA A 874 18.73 11.77 -27.44
CA ALA A 874 18.01 12.87 -28.10
C ALA A 874 17.38 13.88 -27.13
N PHE A 875 17.56 13.69 -25.80
CA PHE A 875 16.91 14.49 -24.79
C PHE A 875 17.26 15.97 -24.93
N ASP A 876 16.26 16.82 -24.99
CA ASP A 876 16.35 18.26 -25.02
C ASP A 876 15.24 18.88 -24.19
N ALA A 877 15.62 19.77 -23.28
CA ALA A 877 14.70 20.44 -22.37
C ALA A 877 15.19 21.88 -22.12
N ASP A 878 14.27 22.80 -22.03
CA ASP A 878 14.60 24.16 -21.65
C ASP A 878 14.92 24.27 -20.14
N GLU A 879 15.35 25.46 -19.69
CA GLU A 879 15.68 25.69 -18.27
C GLU A 879 14.49 25.45 -17.32
N ARG A 880 13.28 25.74 -17.79
CA ARG A 880 12.05 25.54 -17.02
C ARG A 880 11.75 24.05 -16.82
N ASP A 881 11.87 23.25 -17.86
CA ASP A 881 11.62 21.82 -17.81
C ASP A 881 12.69 21.10 -16.96
N MET A 882 13.97 21.45 -17.15
CA MET A 882 15.04 20.94 -16.29
C MET A 882 14.78 21.28 -14.82
N MET A 883 14.28 22.49 -14.54
CA MET A 883 13.94 22.89 -13.16
C MET A 883 12.85 22.03 -12.57
N LYS A 884 11.81 21.66 -13.33
CA LYS A 884 10.74 20.75 -12.88
C LYS A 884 11.32 19.40 -12.44
N TYR A 885 12.13 18.76 -13.26
CA TYR A 885 12.75 17.47 -12.93
C TYR A 885 13.64 17.55 -11.69
N ILE A 886 14.40 18.63 -11.52
CA ILE A 886 15.23 18.84 -10.32
C ILE A 886 14.33 18.98 -9.08
N ILE A 887 13.27 19.79 -9.15
CA ILE A 887 12.33 20.00 -8.03
C ILE A 887 11.67 18.68 -7.62
N GLY A 888 11.13 17.91 -8.57
CA GLY A 888 10.51 16.63 -8.29
C GLY A 888 11.50 15.62 -7.69
N THR A 889 12.76 15.64 -8.13
CA THR A 889 13.81 14.80 -7.54
C THR A 889 14.13 15.23 -6.10
N VAL A 890 14.24 16.54 -5.84
CA VAL A 890 14.48 17.09 -4.50
C VAL A 890 13.32 16.82 -3.56
N SER A 891 12.09 16.83 -4.06
CA SER A 891 10.90 16.46 -3.27
C SER A 891 11.04 15.09 -2.63
N GLU A 892 11.50 14.09 -3.39
CA GLU A 892 11.75 12.74 -2.84
C GLU A 892 12.88 12.73 -1.80
N LEU A 893 13.94 13.51 -2.01
CA LEU A 893 15.08 13.60 -1.09
C LEU A 893 14.71 14.28 0.24
N ASP A 894 13.75 15.20 0.19
CA ASP A 894 13.35 16.04 1.33
C ASP A 894 12.04 15.57 2.00
N THR A 895 11.53 14.40 1.63
CA THR A 895 10.32 13.83 2.25
C THR A 895 10.48 13.79 3.77
N PRO A 896 9.55 14.35 4.55
CA PRO A 896 9.59 14.32 6.01
C PRO A 896 9.61 12.87 6.54
N LEU A 897 10.46 12.62 7.51
CA LEU A 897 10.61 11.31 8.14
C LEU A 897 9.99 11.32 9.53
N THR A 898 9.32 10.23 9.90
CA THR A 898 8.96 9.99 11.30
C THR A 898 10.23 9.73 12.12
N PRO A 899 10.23 9.92 13.45
CA PRO A 899 11.40 9.66 14.28
C PRO A 899 12.00 8.26 14.06
N ARG A 900 11.13 7.25 13.93
CA ARG A 900 11.52 5.87 13.61
C ARG A 900 12.22 5.77 12.25
N ALA A 901 11.65 6.41 11.23
CA ALA A 901 12.20 6.39 9.88
C ALA A 901 13.55 7.13 9.79
N GLU A 902 13.71 8.25 10.52
CA GLU A 902 14.96 9.01 10.60
C GLU A 902 16.08 8.19 11.24
N GLY A 903 15.78 7.47 12.34
CA GLY A 903 16.72 6.53 12.96
C GLY A 903 17.09 5.40 12.00
N ARG A 904 16.10 4.77 11.34
CA ARG A 904 16.36 3.71 10.36
C ARG A 904 17.23 4.18 9.19
N ARG A 905 16.99 5.38 8.65
CA ARG A 905 17.81 5.98 7.60
C ARG A 905 19.25 6.17 8.05
N SER A 906 19.44 6.67 9.28
CA SER A 906 20.77 6.89 9.87
C SER A 906 21.52 5.57 10.10
N SER A 907 20.84 4.57 10.62
CA SER A 907 21.37 3.22 10.81
C SER A 907 21.72 2.53 9.48
N GLN A 908 20.83 2.63 8.49
CA GLN A 908 21.06 2.05 7.17
C GLN A 908 22.32 2.65 6.53
N ALA A 909 22.50 3.97 6.62
CA ALA A 909 23.69 4.63 6.11
C ALA A 909 24.96 4.08 6.78
N TRP A 910 24.94 3.86 8.12
CA TRP A 910 26.06 3.25 8.83
C TRP A 910 26.31 1.79 8.42
N LEU A 911 25.25 1.00 8.26
CA LEU A 911 25.35 -0.41 7.87
C LEU A 911 25.85 -0.62 6.42
N THR A 912 25.65 0.36 5.55
CA THR A 912 26.05 0.33 4.14
C THR A 912 27.27 1.20 3.80
N ASP A 913 27.90 1.80 4.83
CA ASP A 913 29.06 2.70 4.74
C ASP A 913 28.80 3.97 3.88
N ILE A 914 27.59 4.55 3.97
CA ILE A 914 27.26 5.82 3.35
C ILE A 914 27.63 6.96 4.29
N THR A 915 28.38 7.96 3.79
CA THR A 915 28.76 9.14 4.56
C THR A 915 27.86 10.35 4.24
N PHE A 916 27.90 11.37 5.10
CA PHE A 916 27.23 12.63 4.85
C PHE A 916 27.75 13.34 3.59
N GLU A 917 29.08 13.32 3.40
CA GLU A 917 29.72 13.91 2.24
C GLU A 917 29.22 13.31 0.91
N GLN A 918 28.93 12.01 0.91
CA GLN A 918 28.40 11.33 -0.27
C GLN A 918 26.98 11.79 -0.59
N ILE A 919 26.08 11.85 0.40
CA ILE A 919 24.72 12.32 0.16
C ILE A 919 24.66 13.82 -0.16
N GLN A 920 25.58 14.64 0.39
CA GLN A 920 25.69 16.04 0.04
C GLN A 920 26.19 16.21 -1.42
N LYS A 921 27.19 15.43 -1.81
CA LYS A 921 27.68 15.43 -3.21
C LYS A 921 26.56 15.02 -4.18
N GLU A 922 25.82 13.94 -3.86
CA GLU A 922 24.67 13.51 -4.67
C GLU A 922 23.63 14.63 -4.81
N ARG A 923 23.33 15.34 -3.71
CA ARG A 923 22.41 16.46 -3.72
C ARG A 923 22.93 17.63 -4.59
N ASP A 924 24.21 17.95 -4.49
CA ASP A 924 24.82 19.01 -5.29
C ASP A 924 24.76 18.65 -6.79
N GLU A 925 25.00 17.41 -7.15
CA GLU A 925 24.87 16.88 -8.51
C GLU A 925 23.42 16.96 -9.02
N VAL A 926 22.42 16.59 -8.19
CA VAL A 926 20.99 16.75 -8.52
C VAL A 926 20.64 18.22 -8.77
N LEU A 927 21.05 19.11 -7.84
CA LEU A 927 20.75 20.55 -7.96
C LEU A 927 21.41 21.22 -9.16
N SER A 928 22.52 20.67 -9.67
CA SER A 928 23.27 21.19 -10.82
C SER A 928 23.04 20.43 -12.13
N ALA A 929 22.08 19.47 -12.12
CA ALA A 929 21.81 18.67 -13.32
C ALA A 929 21.40 19.51 -14.53
N ASP A 930 21.89 19.12 -15.70
CA ASP A 930 21.60 19.75 -16.98
C ASP A 930 21.35 18.70 -18.11
N CYS A 931 20.93 19.20 -19.29
CA CYS A 931 20.61 18.35 -20.43
C CYS A 931 21.82 17.57 -20.97
N GLU A 932 23.05 18.10 -20.89
CA GLU A 932 24.23 17.39 -21.35
C GLU A 932 24.51 16.17 -20.49
N GLN A 933 24.43 16.32 -19.18
CA GLN A 933 24.62 15.25 -18.22
C GLN A 933 23.49 14.17 -18.34
N VAL A 934 22.25 14.57 -18.66
CA VAL A 934 21.16 13.63 -18.95
C VAL A 934 21.46 12.83 -20.21
N ARG A 935 21.92 13.46 -21.29
CA ARG A 935 22.33 12.75 -22.52
C ARG A 935 23.52 11.80 -22.29
N GLU A 936 24.52 12.21 -21.51
CA GLU A 936 25.65 11.35 -21.13
C GLU A 936 25.19 10.09 -20.35
N ALA A 937 24.15 10.22 -19.53
CA ALA A 937 23.61 9.11 -18.77
C ALA A 937 22.91 8.04 -19.64
N ALA A 938 22.61 8.32 -20.92
CA ALA A 938 22.15 7.32 -21.89
C ALA A 938 23.08 6.11 -21.97
N LYS A 939 24.39 6.34 -21.88
CA LYS A 939 25.40 5.27 -21.85
C LYS A 939 25.23 4.36 -20.64
N MET A 940 24.94 4.91 -19.49
CA MET A 940 24.70 4.13 -18.27
C MET A 940 23.45 3.25 -18.43
N VAL A 941 22.34 3.81 -18.94
CA VAL A 941 21.10 3.06 -19.17
C VAL A 941 21.29 1.99 -20.24
N SER A 942 21.96 2.30 -21.34
CA SER A 942 22.33 1.30 -22.36
C SER A 942 23.15 0.15 -21.76
N THR A 943 24.06 0.47 -20.84
CA THR A 943 24.89 -0.55 -20.16
C THR A 943 24.04 -1.43 -19.23
N VAL A 944 23.09 -0.88 -18.49
CA VAL A 944 22.12 -1.63 -17.69
C VAL A 944 21.32 -2.58 -18.58
N LEU A 945 20.76 -2.10 -19.68
CA LEU A 945 19.96 -2.92 -20.59
C LEU A 945 20.75 -4.00 -21.31
N SER A 946 22.07 -3.79 -21.54
CA SER A 946 22.92 -4.75 -22.24
C SER A 946 23.14 -6.05 -21.48
N ASP A 947 22.79 -6.15 -20.20
CA ASP A 947 22.78 -7.41 -19.44
C ASP A 947 21.69 -8.35 -19.95
N GLY A 948 20.63 -7.82 -20.55
CA GLY A 948 19.54 -8.58 -21.15
C GLY A 948 18.65 -9.31 -20.14
N TYR A 949 18.74 -8.97 -18.84
CA TYR A 949 17.93 -9.61 -17.82
C TYR A 949 16.50 -9.12 -17.84
N ILE A 950 15.57 -10.08 -17.99
CA ILE A 950 14.12 -9.84 -17.98
C ILE A 950 13.42 -10.85 -17.07
N CYS A 951 12.44 -10.40 -16.32
CA CYS A 951 11.47 -11.23 -15.64
C CYS A 951 10.07 -10.68 -15.89
N ALA A 952 9.15 -11.55 -16.27
CA ALA A 952 7.76 -11.15 -16.42
C ALA A 952 6.85 -12.07 -15.62
N ILE A 953 5.83 -11.44 -15.00
CA ILE A 953 4.72 -12.15 -14.34
C ILE A 953 3.45 -11.70 -15.06
N GLY A 954 2.68 -12.63 -15.63
CA GLY A 954 1.55 -12.23 -16.46
C GLY A 954 0.61 -13.34 -16.85
N SER A 955 -0.36 -13.03 -17.72
CA SER A 955 -1.34 -13.97 -18.23
C SER A 955 -0.66 -15.09 -19.02
N GLU A 956 -1.27 -16.30 -18.97
CA GLU A 956 -0.74 -17.46 -19.68
C GLU A 956 -0.49 -17.18 -21.16
N GLY A 957 -1.44 -16.52 -21.85
CA GLY A 957 -1.36 -16.21 -23.25
C GLY A 957 -0.22 -15.26 -23.60
N LYS A 958 -0.10 -14.12 -22.91
CA LYS A 958 0.94 -13.11 -23.17
C LYS A 958 2.36 -13.64 -22.88
N VAL A 959 2.52 -14.44 -21.81
CA VAL A 959 3.81 -15.06 -21.49
C VAL A 959 4.19 -16.12 -22.54
N GLU A 960 3.22 -16.92 -23.02
CA GLU A 960 3.49 -17.92 -24.09
C GLU A 960 3.78 -17.24 -25.43
N ASP A 961 3.07 -16.17 -25.77
CA ASP A 961 3.28 -15.40 -27.00
C ASP A 961 4.67 -14.76 -27.07
N ALA A 962 5.22 -14.37 -25.89
CA ALA A 962 6.53 -13.76 -25.74
C ALA A 962 7.63 -14.78 -25.30
N LYS A 963 7.43 -16.06 -25.50
CA LYS A 963 8.29 -17.12 -24.96
C LYS A 963 9.76 -17.04 -25.39
N GLU A 964 10.07 -16.43 -26.51
CA GLU A 964 11.43 -16.23 -26.99
C GLU A 964 12.26 -15.27 -26.11
N LEU A 965 11.60 -14.47 -25.25
CA LEU A 965 12.27 -13.61 -24.28
C LEU A 965 12.79 -14.39 -23.06
N PHE A 966 12.34 -15.62 -22.85
CA PHE A 966 12.55 -16.36 -21.61
C PHE A 966 13.36 -17.63 -21.82
N ASN A 967 14.27 -17.90 -20.89
CA ASN A 967 14.98 -19.18 -20.83
C ASN A 967 14.16 -20.25 -20.11
N GLU A 968 13.27 -19.83 -19.21
CA GLU A 968 12.36 -20.71 -18.47
C GLU A 968 10.98 -20.04 -18.34
N ILE A 969 9.95 -20.87 -18.53
CA ILE A 969 8.56 -20.46 -18.28
C ILE A 969 7.97 -21.43 -17.26
N ARG A 970 7.39 -20.90 -16.21
CA ARG A 970 6.72 -21.71 -15.18
C ARG A 970 5.43 -21.02 -14.70
N VAL A 971 4.56 -21.81 -14.09
CA VAL A 971 3.33 -21.29 -13.49
C VAL A 971 3.67 -20.82 -12.07
N LEU A 972 3.21 -19.65 -11.71
CA LEU A 972 3.26 -19.13 -10.34
C LEU A 972 1.91 -19.42 -9.68
N ASN A 973 1.84 -20.55 -8.97
CA ASN A 973 0.63 -21.06 -8.34
C ASN A 973 0.54 -20.65 -6.87
#